data_311b4ec50daae2d90d181f661ccd1f3c
#
_entry.id   311b4ec50daae2d90d181f661ccd1f3c
#
_cell.length_a   1.000
_cell.length_b   1.000
_cell.length_c   1.000
_cell.angle_alpha   90.00
_cell.angle_beta   90.00
_cell.angle_gamma   90.00
#
_symmetry.space_group_name_H-M   'P 1'
#
loop_
_entity.id
_entity.type
_entity.pdbx_description
1 polymer ?
#
loop_
_entity_poly.entity_id
_entity_poly.type
_entity_poly.pdbx_seq_one_letter_code
_entity_poly.pdbx_strand_id
1 'polypeptide(L)'
;MDQFLLDELAASVAKRPAYWDRDFSSHEAYVKSVEPNRKRLAHILGLRDARTVFDGLQLDGTTATSSLVGQTDRITIHAVSWPAFRDVTGTGLLLEPRGRDVVANVVAIPDSGQIPEQIAGLSLGLTPELQYARRLAESGCRVVVPMLIDRQEKITRLTRREFLYRSAFELGRQLVGYEIQKTLAVVDWYKKSWPAKPVGVIGWGEGGLITQYAAAVDTRIDAACVSGYFDSRQNIWQEPIDRNVFGLLEQFGDAELVSLIAPRPFIVDAARGPEATIPGGRGAPSRVVTPALGSVKEELARAERLIEKLEPRAKLRLVEGGQKPLTGQALGQFLKSLAADTALGQAGENNITHLRKKFDAAPRHAAQFHEIDRHTQWLLRESPFVRKQFYKPDTSSVAKFEASNEKYRTQFYDDVIGRFDRKRLPLNARSRKIYDTEKWVGHEVVLDVFPNVIAYGILLLPRDLKADEKRPVVVCQHGLEGRPQDIIQDDHRAYHDFAAKLAERGFITFSPQNLYIFTDRFRTLQRKANPLKKTLFSVIIPQHQQIVDWLKTLSYVDKERIAFYGLSYGGKTAMRVPPVVTDYCLSICSADFNEWVDKNASTRNPHSYVNSGEYEIFEWDLGSTFNYAEMAGLIAPRPFMVERGHYDGVASDETVGWEFAKVRFLYQGKLKLKDRCEIEWFDGPHTINGKGTYDFLHRHLNWPKR
;
A
#
# COMPACT_ATOMS: atom_id res chain seq x y z
N MET A 1 -11.50 -8.83 -15.92
CA MET A 1 -10.92 -8.02 -14.83
C MET A 1 -9.41 -8.17 -14.75
N ASP A 2 -8.90 -9.38 -14.62
CA ASP A 2 -7.45 -9.61 -14.53
C ASP A 2 -6.71 -9.03 -15.74
N GLN A 3 -7.16 -9.34 -16.95
CA GLN A 3 -6.61 -8.78 -18.19
C GLN A 3 -6.72 -7.26 -18.24
N PHE A 4 -7.83 -6.68 -17.79
CA PHE A 4 -7.99 -5.22 -17.73
C PHE A 4 -6.90 -4.56 -16.87
N LEU A 5 -6.59 -5.12 -15.69
CA LEU A 5 -5.54 -4.57 -14.83
C LEU A 5 -4.14 -4.78 -15.41
N LEU A 6 -3.89 -5.90 -16.09
CA LEU A 6 -2.62 -6.13 -16.79
C LEU A 6 -2.45 -5.13 -17.96
N ASP A 7 -3.51 -4.85 -18.70
CA ASP A 7 -3.51 -3.85 -19.78
C ASP A 7 -3.23 -2.44 -19.21
N GLU A 8 -3.84 -2.08 -18.06
CA GLU A 8 -3.58 -0.80 -17.38
C GLU A 8 -2.14 -0.70 -16.85
N LEU A 9 -1.59 -1.79 -16.31
CA LEU A 9 -0.18 -1.85 -15.88
C LEU A 9 0.75 -1.60 -17.08
N ALA A 10 0.51 -2.28 -18.20
CA ALA A 10 1.30 -2.07 -19.42
C ALA A 10 1.15 -0.64 -19.96
N ALA A 11 -0.07 -0.11 -20.00
CA ALA A 11 -0.36 1.24 -20.49
C ALA A 11 0.20 2.36 -19.58
N SER A 12 0.51 2.06 -18.31
CA SER A 12 0.99 3.06 -17.35
C SER A 12 2.29 3.72 -17.80
N VAL A 13 3.19 2.99 -18.47
CA VAL A 13 4.48 3.51 -18.98
C VAL A 13 4.27 4.69 -19.92
N ALA A 14 3.31 4.57 -20.85
CA ALA A 14 3.02 5.61 -21.83
C ALA A 14 2.30 6.83 -21.19
N LYS A 15 1.65 6.66 -20.05
CA LYS A 15 0.95 7.74 -19.33
C LYS A 15 1.88 8.57 -18.44
N ARG A 16 3.00 8.01 -17.97
CA ARG A 16 3.93 8.68 -17.04
C ARG A 16 4.46 10.05 -17.50
N PRO A 17 4.79 10.27 -18.80
CA PRO A 17 5.29 11.57 -19.24
C PRO A 17 4.38 12.75 -18.87
N ALA A 18 3.07 12.55 -18.76
CA ALA A 18 2.11 13.59 -18.38
C ALA A 18 2.32 14.16 -16.95
N TYR A 19 3.08 13.47 -16.10
CA TYR A 19 3.38 13.90 -14.74
C TYR A 19 4.73 14.61 -14.60
N TRP A 20 5.47 14.79 -15.70
CA TRP A 20 6.84 15.28 -15.68
C TRP A 20 7.00 16.52 -16.54
N ASP A 21 7.53 17.57 -15.92
CA ASP A 21 7.89 18.83 -16.60
C ASP A 21 9.39 19.07 -16.40
N ARG A 22 10.21 18.47 -17.26
CA ARG A 22 11.67 18.47 -17.17
C ARG A 22 12.26 19.68 -17.88
N ASP A 23 12.99 20.53 -17.15
CA ASP A 23 13.76 21.66 -17.70
C ASP A 23 15.22 21.25 -17.89
N PHE A 24 15.66 21.19 -19.13
CA PHE A 24 17.02 20.80 -19.52
C PHE A 24 17.95 21.99 -19.74
N SER A 25 17.58 23.22 -19.40
CA SER A 25 18.39 24.42 -19.63
C SER A 25 19.70 24.45 -18.80
N SER A 26 19.72 23.82 -17.64
CA SER A 26 20.92 23.59 -16.82
C SER A 26 20.68 22.42 -15.85
N HIS A 27 21.77 21.91 -15.21
CA HIS A 27 21.65 20.91 -14.14
C HIS A 27 20.78 21.39 -12.97
N GLU A 28 20.93 22.66 -12.55
CA GLU A 28 20.15 23.25 -11.47
C GLU A 28 18.68 23.38 -11.83
N ALA A 29 18.39 23.87 -13.03
CA ALA A 29 17.03 23.95 -13.57
C ALA A 29 16.38 22.56 -13.62
N TYR A 30 17.12 21.56 -14.11
CA TYR A 30 16.64 20.19 -14.14
C TYR A 30 16.29 19.65 -12.77
N VAL A 31 17.22 19.73 -11.79
CA VAL A 31 16.99 19.24 -10.42
C VAL A 31 15.79 19.94 -9.77
N LYS A 32 15.62 21.24 -10.02
CA LYS A 32 14.48 22.02 -9.53
C LYS A 32 13.17 21.60 -10.21
N SER A 33 13.18 21.36 -11.52
CA SER A 33 11.96 20.99 -12.26
C SER A 33 11.39 19.62 -11.87
N VAL A 34 12.23 18.66 -11.45
CA VAL A 34 11.81 17.33 -11.01
C VAL A 34 11.55 17.23 -9.50
N GLU A 35 11.69 18.32 -8.76
CA GLU A 35 11.46 18.34 -7.30
C GLU A 35 10.01 17.99 -6.89
N PRO A 36 8.96 18.41 -7.63
CA PRO A 36 7.59 17.96 -7.34
C PRO A 36 7.44 16.43 -7.42
N ASN A 37 8.07 15.78 -8.39
CA ASN A 37 8.08 14.32 -8.52
C ASN A 37 8.85 13.66 -7.37
N ARG A 38 9.99 14.22 -6.95
CA ARG A 38 10.76 13.76 -5.78
C ARG A 38 9.92 13.80 -4.49
N LYS A 39 9.20 14.91 -4.26
CA LYS A 39 8.28 15.04 -3.13
C LYS A 39 7.13 14.03 -3.20
N ARG A 40 6.59 13.81 -4.40
CA ARG A 40 5.55 12.79 -4.61
C ARG A 40 6.09 11.39 -4.30
N LEU A 41 7.29 11.05 -4.77
CA LEU A 41 7.93 9.77 -4.45
C LEU A 41 8.11 9.61 -2.93
N ALA A 42 8.67 10.61 -2.26
CA ALA A 42 8.83 10.59 -0.81
C ALA A 42 7.50 10.36 -0.07
N HIS A 43 6.41 10.99 -0.54
CA HIS A 43 5.07 10.84 0.02
C HIS A 43 4.53 9.41 -0.11
N ILE A 44 4.59 8.79 -1.31
CA ILE A 44 4.09 7.43 -1.51
C ILE A 44 4.97 6.35 -0.85
N LEU A 45 6.25 6.63 -0.64
CA LEU A 45 7.15 5.81 0.16
C LEU A 45 6.90 5.96 1.66
N GLY A 46 6.03 6.88 2.08
CA GLY A 46 5.71 7.12 3.49
C GLY A 46 6.85 7.78 4.29
N LEU A 47 7.72 8.56 3.63
CA LEU A 47 8.81 9.31 4.29
C LEU A 47 8.25 10.58 4.96
N ARG A 48 7.44 10.40 6.00
CA ARG A 48 6.68 11.48 6.65
C ARG A 48 7.14 11.77 8.07
N ASP A 49 7.94 10.88 8.67
CA ASP A 49 8.40 11.01 10.04
C ASP A 49 9.69 11.83 10.07
N ALA A 50 9.78 12.81 10.96
CA ALA A 50 10.98 13.63 11.10
C ALA A 50 12.14 12.78 11.62
N ARG A 51 13.27 12.78 10.89
CA ARG A 51 14.46 12.07 11.32
C ARG A 51 15.10 12.76 12.51
N THR A 52 15.66 11.95 13.40
CA THR A 52 16.36 12.44 14.60
C THR A 52 17.77 12.92 14.22
N VAL A 53 18.10 14.14 14.64
CA VAL A 53 19.46 14.66 14.49
C VAL A 53 20.34 14.11 15.60
N PHE A 54 21.54 13.63 15.26
CA PHE A 54 22.51 13.10 16.23
C PHE A 54 23.95 13.49 15.84
N ASP A 55 24.87 13.41 16.81
CA ASP A 55 26.26 13.85 16.63
C ASP A 55 27.22 12.70 16.32
N GLY A 56 26.86 11.48 16.69
CA GLY A 56 27.68 10.29 16.46
C GLY A 56 26.89 9.00 16.59
N LEU A 57 27.39 7.94 15.96
CA LEU A 57 26.85 6.61 16.13
C LEU A 57 27.10 6.12 17.56
N GLN A 58 26.14 5.48 18.15
CA GLN A 58 26.28 4.79 19.43
C GLN A 58 27.08 3.50 19.22
N LEU A 59 28.14 3.31 20.00
CA LEU A 59 28.93 2.08 20.00
C LEU A 59 28.20 1.01 20.83
N ASP A 60 27.83 -0.10 20.21
CA ASP A 60 27.10 -1.20 20.85
C ASP A 60 28.05 -2.13 21.60
N GLY A 61 28.44 -1.71 22.80
CA GLY A 61 29.29 -2.45 23.70
C GLY A 61 28.76 -2.42 25.13
N THR A 62 29.34 -3.26 25.97
CA THR A 62 29.14 -3.28 27.42
C THR A 62 30.49 -3.35 28.13
N THR A 63 30.50 -3.29 29.46
CA THR A 63 31.72 -3.51 30.25
C THR A 63 32.35 -4.89 30.03
N ALA A 64 31.55 -5.86 29.58
CA ALA A 64 31.99 -7.24 29.30
C ALA A 64 32.23 -7.52 27.82
N THR A 65 31.70 -6.70 26.91
CA THR A 65 31.72 -6.96 25.46
C THR A 65 32.10 -5.67 24.73
N SER A 66 33.22 -5.66 24.05
CA SER A 66 33.67 -4.52 23.25
C SER A 66 32.75 -4.29 22.04
N SER A 67 32.51 -3.02 21.69
CA SER A 67 31.93 -2.62 20.42
C SER A 67 32.83 -2.92 19.21
N LEU A 68 34.17 -2.96 19.42
CA LEU A 68 35.13 -3.37 18.41
C LEU A 68 35.01 -4.88 18.18
N VAL A 69 34.43 -5.27 17.03
CA VAL A 69 34.05 -6.65 16.71
C VAL A 69 35.01 -7.32 15.74
N GLY A 70 35.82 -6.52 15.03
CA GLY A 70 36.83 -7.04 14.11
C GLY A 70 37.79 -5.94 13.66
N GLN A 71 38.94 -6.34 13.12
CA GLN A 71 39.92 -5.42 12.55
C GLN A 71 40.81 -6.12 11.52
N THR A 72 41.37 -5.31 10.63
CA THR A 72 42.55 -5.67 9.80
C THR A 72 43.64 -4.61 10.03
N ASP A 73 44.76 -4.72 9.37
CA ASP A 73 45.79 -3.68 9.39
C ASP A 73 45.28 -2.36 8.81
N ARG A 74 44.22 -2.39 7.98
CA ARG A 74 43.68 -1.23 7.25
C ARG A 74 42.38 -0.68 7.81
N ILE A 75 41.61 -1.45 8.58
CA ILE A 75 40.28 -1.02 9.08
C ILE A 75 40.01 -1.51 10.51
N THR A 76 39.14 -0.78 11.21
CA THR A 76 38.43 -1.24 12.40
C THR A 76 36.95 -1.45 12.07
N ILE A 77 36.31 -2.41 12.75
CA ILE A 77 34.88 -2.71 12.58
C ILE A 77 34.21 -2.67 13.96
N HIS A 78 33.24 -1.75 14.11
CA HIS A 78 32.47 -1.58 15.33
C HIS A 78 31.00 -1.97 15.12
N ALA A 79 30.41 -2.61 16.12
CA ALA A 79 28.96 -2.75 16.21
C ALA A 79 28.37 -1.41 16.67
N VAL A 80 27.35 -0.90 15.96
CA VAL A 80 26.79 0.42 16.16
C VAL A 80 25.29 0.45 16.05
N SER A 81 24.68 1.47 16.69
CA SER A 81 23.28 1.86 16.48
C SER A 81 23.16 3.38 16.35
N TRP A 82 22.02 3.85 15.85
CA TRP A 82 21.73 5.28 15.69
C TRP A 82 20.23 5.54 15.75
N PRO A 83 19.80 6.69 16.27
CA PRO A 83 18.40 7.08 16.20
C PRO A 83 18.04 7.45 14.76
N ALA A 84 16.98 6.85 14.22
CA ALA A 84 16.53 7.16 12.87
C ALA A 84 15.40 8.21 12.88
N PHE A 85 14.33 7.90 13.54
CA PHE A 85 13.19 8.79 13.75
C PHE A 85 12.43 8.35 15.00
N ARG A 86 11.96 9.30 15.79
CA ARG A 86 11.26 9.04 17.05
C ARG A 86 11.96 7.94 17.88
N ASP A 87 11.28 6.82 18.14
CA ASP A 87 11.75 5.69 18.93
C ASP A 87 12.30 4.52 18.07
N VAL A 88 12.49 4.76 16.78
CA VAL A 88 13.02 3.76 15.84
C VAL A 88 14.50 3.98 15.63
N THR A 89 15.27 2.92 15.83
CA THR A 89 16.74 2.93 15.68
C THR A 89 17.17 2.17 14.43
N GLY A 90 18.28 2.58 13.84
CA GLY A 90 19.08 1.75 12.95
C GLY A 90 20.15 1.02 13.75
N THR A 91 20.49 -0.19 13.35
CA THR A 91 21.59 -0.97 13.93
C THR A 91 22.42 -1.60 12.82
N GLY A 92 23.72 -1.83 13.07
CA GLY A 92 24.59 -2.42 12.07
C GLY A 92 26.05 -2.35 12.44
N LEU A 93 26.89 -2.11 11.44
CA LEU A 93 28.34 -2.01 11.60
C LEU A 93 28.87 -0.67 11.07
N LEU A 94 29.92 -0.16 11.72
CA LEU A 94 30.76 0.92 11.22
C LEU A 94 32.15 0.35 10.91
N LEU A 95 32.60 0.49 9.67
CA LEU A 95 33.95 0.14 9.22
C LEU A 95 34.71 1.44 8.97
N GLU A 96 35.81 1.64 9.66
CA GLU A 96 36.65 2.85 9.55
C GLU A 96 38.07 2.52 9.08
N PRO A 97 38.59 3.28 8.09
CA PRO A 97 40.00 3.16 7.67
C PRO A 97 40.95 3.48 8.80
N ARG A 98 42.10 2.78 8.84
CA ARG A 98 43.21 3.01 9.78
C ARG A 98 44.43 3.56 9.04
N GLY A 99 45.10 4.50 9.66
CA GLY A 99 46.39 5.03 9.19
C GLY A 99 46.35 5.82 7.89
N ARG A 100 45.18 6.26 7.46
CA ARG A 100 44.98 7.09 6.27
C ARG A 100 43.68 7.92 6.33
N ASP A 101 43.62 8.95 5.52
CA ASP A 101 42.45 9.80 5.40
C ASP A 101 41.28 9.08 4.76
N VAL A 102 40.07 9.39 5.26
CA VAL A 102 38.81 8.91 4.66
C VAL A 102 38.60 9.62 3.32
N VAL A 103 38.46 8.85 2.24
CA VAL A 103 38.24 9.39 0.89
C VAL A 103 36.76 9.68 0.59
N ALA A 104 35.83 8.87 1.12
CA ALA A 104 34.40 9.02 0.98
C ALA A 104 33.65 8.36 2.15
N ASN A 105 32.39 8.78 2.37
CA ASN A 105 31.46 8.14 3.28
C ASN A 105 30.50 7.27 2.49
N VAL A 106 30.23 6.03 2.92
CA VAL A 106 29.40 5.08 2.18
C VAL A 106 28.39 4.41 3.10
N VAL A 107 27.14 4.24 2.64
CA VAL A 107 26.19 3.29 3.23
C VAL A 107 26.14 2.08 2.32
N ALA A 108 26.59 0.92 2.83
CA ALA A 108 26.59 -0.35 2.09
C ALA A 108 25.47 -1.25 2.62
N ILE A 109 24.46 -1.50 1.81
CA ILE A 109 23.19 -2.10 2.25
C ILE A 109 23.10 -3.55 1.76
N PRO A 110 23.03 -4.56 2.68
CA PRO A 110 22.87 -5.97 2.32
C PRO A 110 21.45 -6.27 1.82
N ASP A 111 21.24 -7.47 1.27
CA ASP A 111 19.88 -7.98 1.09
C ASP A 111 19.23 -8.30 2.44
N SER A 112 17.90 -8.27 2.51
CA SER A 112 17.14 -8.61 3.72
C SER A 112 17.28 -10.09 4.18
N GLY A 113 17.86 -10.94 3.35
CA GLY A 113 18.29 -12.30 3.73
C GLY A 113 19.73 -12.39 4.24
N GLN A 114 20.43 -11.26 4.37
CA GLN A 114 21.82 -11.19 4.84
C GLN A 114 21.92 -10.36 6.14
N ILE A 115 22.97 -10.66 6.91
CA ILE A 115 23.35 -9.82 8.06
C ILE A 115 24.56 -8.94 7.70
N PRO A 116 24.73 -7.78 8.34
CA PRO A 116 25.86 -6.87 8.07
C PRO A 116 27.23 -7.54 8.14
N GLU A 117 27.37 -8.48 9.05
CA GLU A 117 28.62 -9.23 9.30
C GLU A 117 29.11 -10.01 8.10
N GLN A 118 28.19 -10.48 7.22
CA GLN A 118 28.57 -11.23 6.01
C GLN A 118 29.30 -10.35 5.00
N ILE A 119 28.76 -9.15 4.71
CA ILE A 119 29.38 -8.25 3.73
C ILE A 119 30.59 -7.47 4.30
N ALA A 120 30.76 -7.52 5.64
CA ALA A 120 31.93 -7.00 6.34
C ALA A 120 33.03 -8.08 6.51
N GLY A 121 32.77 -9.35 6.17
CA GLY A 121 33.75 -10.45 6.31
C GLY A 121 33.87 -11.01 7.71
N LEU A 122 32.97 -10.71 8.62
CA LEU A 122 32.95 -11.19 10.01
C LEU A 122 32.14 -12.47 10.20
N SER A 123 31.37 -12.89 9.20
CA SER A 123 30.56 -14.10 9.23
C SER A 123 30.71 -14.87 7.92
N LEU A 124 30.49 -16.17 7.99
CA LEU A 124 30.56 -17.07 6.83
C LEU A 124 29.41 -16.76 5.83
N GLY A 125 29.57 -17.25 4.60
CA GLY A 125 28.54 -17.18 3.54
C GLY A 125 28.94 -16.38 2.31
N LEU A 126 29.97 -15.52 2.40
CA LEU A 126 30.48 -14.76 1.25
C LEU A 126 32.01 -14.92 1.11
N THR A 127 32.45 -15.09 -0.13
CA THR A 127 33.88 -15.03 -0.47
C THR A 127 34.40 -13.58 -0.35
N PRO A 128 35.71 -13.37 -0.16
CA PRO A 128 36.27 -12.02 0.01
C PRO A 128 35.90 -11.03 -1.11
N GLU A 129 35.74 -11.53 -2.36
CA GLU A 129 35.35 -10.72 -3.50
C GLU A 129 33.94 -10.11 -3.36
N LEU A 130 33.05 -10.79 -2.62
CA LEU A 130 31.65 -10.38 -2.40
C LEU A 130 31.46 -9.57 -1.09
N GLN A 131 32.51 -9.41 -0.28
CA GLN A 131 32.49 -8.60 0.94
C GLN A 131 32.64 -7.12 0.61
N TYR A 132 31.68 -6.56 -0.15
CA TYR A 132 31.80 -5.21 -0.73
C TYR A 132 31.92 -4.07 0.30
N ALA A 133 31.30 -4.18 1.47
CA ALA A 133 31.47 -3.21 2.53
C ALA A 133 32.92 -3.17 3.05
N ARG A 134 33.52 -4.35 3.30
CA ARG A 134 34.91 -4.48 3.70
C ARG A 134 35.85 -3.95 2.62
N ARG A 135 35.65 -4.35 1.36
CA ARG A 135 36.49 -3.91 0.24
C ARG A 135 36.50 -2.38 0.08
N LEU A 136 35.35 -1.72 0.19
CA LEU A 136 35.26 -0.26 0.16
C LEU A 136 35.97 0.38 1.36
N ALA A 137 35.83 -0.18 2.56
CA ALA A 137 36.50 0.33 3.75
C ALA A 137 38.03 0.15 3.65
N GLU A 138 38.52 -1.01 3.23
CA GLU A 138 39.96 -1.23 2.98
C GLU A 138 40.51 -0.36 1.85
N SER A 139 39.63 0.16 0.96
CA SER A 139 39.96 1.15 -0.06
C SER A 139 39.92 2.60 0.42
N GLY A 140 39.58 2.86 1.68
CA GLY A 140 39.62 4.19 2.31
C GLY A 140 38.28 4.84 2.53
N CYS A 141 37.18 4.14 2.32
CA CYS A 141 35.84 4.65 2.64
C CYS A 141 35.53 4.43 4.14
N ARG A 142 34.86 5.39 4.78
CA ARG A 142 34.11 5.12 6.02
C ARG A 142 32.80 4.50 5.62
N VAL A 143 32.48 3.29 6.11
CA VAL A 143 31.32 2.53 5.67
C VAL A 143 30.41 2.21 6.84
N VAL A 144 29.13 2.58 6.74
CA VAL A 144 28.05 2.09 7.62
C VAL A 144 27.28 0.98 6.88
N VAL A 145 27.06 -0.13 7.56
CA VAL A 145 26.31 -1.27 7.05
C VAL A 145 25.06 -1.45 7.91
N PRO A 146 23.87 -1.01 7.45
CA PRO A 146 22.63 -1.19 8.19
C PRO A 146 22.15 -2.65 8.15
N MET A 147 21.46 -3.07 9.20
CA MET A 147 20.71 -4.31 9.25
C MET A 147 19.28 -4.05 8.82
N LEU A 148 18.79 -4.84 7.85
CA LEU A 148 17.40 -4.78 7.37
C LEU A 148 16.48 -5.70 8.17
N ILE A 149 15.16 -5.47 8.09
CA ILE A 149 14.14 -6.40 8.57
C ILE A 149 14.22 -7.66 7.71
N ASP A 150 14.34 -8.80 8.37
CA ASP A 150 14.53 -10.07 7.68
C ASP A 150 13.24 -10.58 7.01
N ARG A 151 13.43 -11.25 5.85
CA ARG A 151 12.34 -11.76 5.03
C ARG A 151 11.86 -13.15 5.47
N GLN A 152 12.70 -13.91 6.14
CA GLN A 152 12.43 -15.32 6.42
C GLN A 152 11.66 -15.54 7.72
N GLU A 153 11.88 -14.71 8.72
CA GLU A 153 11.27 -14.83 10.04
C GLU A 153 9.75 -14.69 9.98
N LYS A 154 9.03 -15.62 10.59
CA LYS A 154 7.56 -15.68 10.56
C LYS A 154 6.95 -15.32 11.90
N ILE A 155 5.95 -14.44 11.86
CA ILE A 155 5.08 -14.14 13.00
C ILE A 155 3.65 -14.46 12.56
N THR A 156 2.93 -15.25 13.33
CA THR A 156 1.55 -15.64 13.00
C THR A 156 1.37 -16.19 11.58
N ARG A 157 2.38 -16.91 11.05
CA ARG A 157 2.46 -17.41 9.67
C ARG A 157 2.69 -16.34 8.59
N LEU A 158 3.04 -15.12 8.97
CA LEU A 158 3.49 -14.05 8.09
C LEU A 158 5.00 -13.87 8.20
N THR A 159 5.63 -13.35 7.16
CA THR A 159 6.98 -12.80 7.31
C THR A 159 6.92 -11.55 8.19
N ARG A 160 8.01 -11.22 8.90
CA ARG A 160 8.09 -9.95 9.64
C ARG A 160 7.84 -8.74 8.76
N ARG A 161 8.34 -8.78 7.52
CA ARG A 161 8.16 -7.70 6.54
C ARG A 161 6.70 -7.49 6.19
N GLU A 162 5.96 -8.56 5.86
CA GLU A 162 4.53 -8.45 5.54
C GLU A 162 3.70 -8.01 6.76
N PHE A 163 4.00 -8.50 7.95
CA PHE A 163 3.32 -8.10 9.17
C PHE A 163 3.42 -6.59 9.40
N LEU A 164 4.64 -6.04 9.36
CA LEU A 164 4.88 -4.61 9.54
C LEU A 164 4.29 -3.76 8.40
N TYR A 165 4.35 -4.28 7.17
CA TYR A 165 3.75 -3.62 6.01
C TYR A 165 2.25 -3.34 6.21
N ARG A 166 1.48 -4.31 6.71
CA ARG A 166 0.02 -4.22 6.83
C ARG A 166 -0.41 -3.00 7.65
N SER A 167 0.07 -2.90 8.87
CA SER A 167 -0.23 -1.76 9.75
C SER A 167 0.31 -0.43 9.20
N ALA A 168 1.53 -0.44 8.67
CA ALA A 168 2.17 0.74 8.12
C ALA A 168 1.39 1.30 6.91
N PHE A 169 0.94 0.42 6.01
CA PHE A 169 0.19 0.78 4.80
C PHE A 169 -1.12 1.52 5.12
N GLU A 170 -1.89 1.02 6.06
CA GLU A 170 -3.12 1.64 6.53
C GLU A 170 -2.88 3.04 7.14
N LEU A 171 -1.67 3.26 7.70
CA LEU A 171 -1.27 4.51 8.34
C LEU A 171 -0.41 5.42 7.43
N GLY A 172 -0.41 5.17 6.12
CA GLY A 172 0.31 5.97 5.13
C GLY A 172 1.82 5.87 5.23
N ARG A 173 2.33 4.70 5.62
CA ARG A 173 3.75 4.35 5.67
C ARG A 173 4.01 3.09 4.85
N GLN A 174 5.26 2.91 4.45
CA GLN A 174 5.74 1.69 3.79
C GLN A 174 6.91 1.12 4.59
N LEU A 175 7.04 -0.21 4.65
CA LEU A 175 8.20 -0.81 5.30
C LEU A 175 9.51 -0.36 4.65
N VAL A 176 9.55 -0.33 3.31
CA VAL A 176 10.69 0.18 2.55
C VAL A 176 11.00 1.64 2.91
N GLY A 177 9.98 2.45 3.20
CA GLY A 177 10.14 3.82 3.65
C GLY A 177 10.85 3.94 5.00
N TYR A 178 10.56 3.06 5.95
CA TYR A 178 11.27 3.01 7.23
C TYR A 178 12.74 2.64 7.04
N GLU A 179 13.07 1.67 6.19
CA GLU A 179 14.44 1.27 5.90
C GLU A 179 15.21 2.37 5.15
N ILE A 180 14.55 3.10 4.24
CA ILE A 180 15.10 4.30 3.61
C ILE A 180 15.40 5.37 4.66
N GLN A 181 14.50 5.66 5.60
CA GLN A 181 14.73 6.67 6.63
C GLN A 181 15.90 6.32 7.55
N LYS A 182 16.10 5.04 7.91
CA LYS A 182 17.29 4.57 8.64
C LYS A 182 18.57 4.85 7.86
N THR A 183 18.56 4.63 6.56
CA THR A 183 19.69 4.92 5.64
C THR A 183 19.95 6.43 5.57
N LEU A 184 18.90 7.23 5.38
CA LEU A 184 19.00 8.69 5.26
C LEU A 184 19.45 9.36 6.58
N ALA A 185 19.14 8.76 7.74
CA ALA A 185 19.66 9.23 9.02
C ALA A 185 21.19 9.14 9.09
N VAL A 186 21.78 8.10 8.49
CA VAL A 186 23.24 7.99 8.34
C VAL A 186 23.78 9.04 7.36
N VAL A 187 23.07 9.30 6.27
CA VAL A 187 23.42 10.37 5.31
C VAL A 187 23.38 11.74 5.99
N ASP A 188 22.38 12.00 6.83
CA ASP A 188 22.29 13.23 7.63
C ASP A 188 23.52 13.41 8.54
N TRP A 189 23.91 12.33 9.26
CA TRP A 189 25.11 12.32 10.10
C TRP A 189 26.39 12.55 9.30
N TYR A 190 26.56 11.89 8.15
CA TYR A 190 27.71 12.09 7.29
C TYR A 190 27.85 13.53 6.81
N LYS A 191 26.77 14.11 6.29
CA LYS A 191 26.76 15.49 5.78
C LYS A 191 26.92 16.53 6.90
N LYS A 192 26.48 16.23 8.12
CA LYS A 192 26.71 17.08 9.29
C LYS A 192 28.16 17.02 9.75
N SER A 193 28.72 15.82 9.87
CA SER A 193 30.05 15.61 10.45
C SER A 193 31.22 15.88 9.49
N TRP A 194 30.98 15.59 8.19
CA TRP A 194 32.01 15.75 7.14
C TRP A 194 31.37 16.31 5.85
N PRO A 195 30.94 17.59 5.86
CA PRO A 195 30.16 18.16 4.76
C PRO A 195 30.89 18.16 3.41
N ALA A 196 32.25 18.25 3.43
CA ALA A 196 33.06 18.23 2.22
C ALA A 196 33.34 16.84 1.66
N LYS A 197 33.02 15.76 2.40
CA LYS A 197 33.28 14.41 1.92
C LYS A 197 32.08 13.91 1.11
N PRO A 198 32.31 13.28 -0.07
CA PRO A 198 31.24 12.70 -0.85
C PRO A 198 30.57 11.55 -0.11
N VAL A 199 29.25 11.38 -0.35
CA VAL A 199 28.45 10.31 0.23
C VAL A 199 27.93 9.40 -0.89
N GLY A 200 28.24 8.11 -0.79
CA GLY A 200 27.72 7.10 -1.70
C GLY A 200 26.78 6.12 -1.00
N VAL A 201 25.84 5.56 -1.76
CA VAL A 201 24.99 4.45 -1.30
C VAL A 201 25.09 3.30 -2.29
N ILE A 202 25.27 2.08 -1.80
CA ILE A 202 25.45 0.89 -2.62
C ILE A 202 24.72 -0.30 -1.98
N GLY A 203 24.06 -1.13 -2.78
CA GLY A 203 23.36 -2.28 -2.22
C GLY A 203 23.04 -3.37 -3.24
N TRP A 204 22.75 -4.57 -2.69
CA TRP A 204 22.37 -5.76 -3.44
C TRP A 204 20.97 -6.23 -3.06
N GLY A 205 20.17 -6.65 -4.04
CA GLY A 205 18.82 -7.15 -3.81
C GLY A 205 17.92 -6.11 -3.14
N GLU A 206 17.42 -6.38 -1.92
CA GLU A 206 16.65 -5.39 -1.13
C GLU A 206 17.49 -4.15 -0.83
N GLY A 207 18.77 -4.32 -0.54
CA GLY A 207 19.71 -3.19 -0.39
C GLY A 207 19.83 -2.36 -1.67
N GLY A 208 19.75 -3.00 -2.85
CA GLY A 208 19.69 -2.31 -4.15
C GLY A 208 18.42 -1.47 -4.31
N LEU A 209 17.27 -2.01 -3.93
CA LEU A 209 16.00 -1.29 -3.89
C LEU A 209 16.12 -0.03 -3.01
N ILE A 210 16.57 -0.19 -1.77
CA ILE A 210 16.70 0.92 -0.82
C ILE A 210 17.70 1.96 -1.34
N THR A 211 18.81 1.53 -1.93
CA THR A 211 19.81 2.40 -2.56
C THR A 211 19.19 3.28 -3.64
N GLN A 212 18.43 2.70 -4.55
CA GLN A 212 17.78 3.44 -5.65
C GLN A 212 16.77 4.46 -5.14
N TYR A 213 15.89 4.06 -4.24
CA TYR A 213 14.90 4.97 -3.68
C TYR A 213 15.53 6.07 -2.80
N ALA A 214 16.51 5.73 -1.97
CA ALA A 214 17.23 6.72 -1.16
C ALA A 214 17.92 7.78 -2.04
N ALA A 215 18.63 7.35 -3.09
CA ALA A 215 19.27 8.27 -4.03
C ALA A 215 18.26 9.10 -4.84
N ALA A 216 17.08 8.54 -5.17
CA ALA A 216 16.03 9.27 -5.88
C ALA A 216 15.38 10.35 -5.00
N VAL A 217 15.24 10.15 -3.67
CA VAL A 217 14.60 11.12 -2.77
C VAL A 217 15.57 12.10 -2.10
N ASP A 218 16.87 11.79 -2.03
CA ASP A 218 17.86 12.64 -1.38
C ASP A 218 19.00 13.05 -2.32
N THR A 219 19.04 14.33 -2.66
CA THR A 219 20.04 14.90 -3.58
C THR A 219 21.44 14.99 -2.99
N ARG A 220 21.62 14.80 -1.68
CA ARG A 220 22.92 14.84 -0.99
C ARG A 220 23.74 13.56 -1.15
N ILE A 221 23.14 12.50 -1.70
CA ILE A 221 23.85 11.27 -2.08
C ILE A 221 24.55 11.52 -3.41
N ASP A 222 25.88 11.52 -3.41
CA ASP A 222 26.71 11.94 -4.55
C ASP A 222 26.84 10.84 -5.63
N ALA A 223 26.73 9.54 -5.26
CA ALA A 223 26.73 8.43 -6.20
C ALA A 223 25.92 7.24 -5.64
N ALA A 224 25.32 6.45 -6.53
CA ALA A 224 24.59 5.24 -6.16
C ALA A 224 24.96 4.05 -7.08
N CYS A 225 25.03 2.83 -6.47
CA CYS A 225 25.27 1.59 -7.20
C CYS A 225 24.25 0.52 -6.77
N VAL A 226 23.46 0.04 -7.73
CA VAL A 226 22.37 -0.92 -7.52
C VAL A 226 22.71 -2.24 -8.18
N SER A 227 22.73 -3.33 -7.42
CA SER A 227 23.04 -4.66 -7.92
C SER A 227 21.88 -5.63 -7.72
N GLY A 228 21.59 -6.43 -8.74
CA GLY A 228 20.61 -7.52 -8.68
C GLY A 228 19.16 -7.10 -8.38
N TYR A 229 18.77 -5.85 -8.72
CA TYR A 229 17.43 -5.33 -8.46
C TYR A 229 16.83 -4.55 -9.65
N PHE A 230 17.59 -3.68 -10.30
CA PHE A 230 17.09 -2.76 -11.33
C PHE A 230 16.39 -3.49 -12.47
N ASP A 231 15.13 -3.11 -12.78
CA ASP A 231 14.31 -3.76 -13.81
C ASP A 231 13.07 -2.92 -14.12
N SER A 232 12.31 -3.31 -15.15
CA SER A 232 10.93 -2.85 -15.33
C SER A 232 10.05 -3.27 -14.16
N ARG A 233 9.28 -2.33 -13.59
CA ARG A 233 8.43 -2.57 -12.41
C ARG A 233 6.99 -3.00 -12.72
N GLN A 234 6.61 -3.25 -13.97
CA GLN A 234 5.25 -3.65 -14.35
C GLN A 234 4.78 -4.95 -13.66
N ASN A 235 5.72 -5.82 -13.30
CA ASN A 235 5.45 -7.09 -12.60
C ASN A 235 5.59 -7.02 -11.07
N ILE A 236 5.69 -5.82 -10.47
CA ILE A 236 5.86 -5.63 -9.02
C ILE A 236 4.77 -6.33 -8.18
N TRP A 237 3.60 -6.55 -8.76
CA TRP A 237 2.51 -7.30 -8.13
C TRP A 237 2.84 -8.76 -7.82
N GLN A 238 3.87 -9.34 -8.44
CA GLN A 238 4.38 -10.70 -8.16
C GLN A 238 5.44 -10.73 -7.05
N GLU A 239 6.03 -9.57 -6.74
CA GLU A 239 7.05 -9.44 -5.71
C GLU A 239 6.43 -9.45 -4.30
N PRO A 240 7.23 -9.55 -3.21
CA PRO A 240 6.71 -9.42 -1.85
C PRO A 240 5.84 -8.18 -1.68
N ILE A 241 4.73 -8.33 -0.94
CA ILE A 241 3.72 -7.28 -0.84
C ILE A 241 4.27 -5.98 -0.23
N ASP A 242 5.31 -6.07 0.60
CA ASP A 242 6.01 -4.93 1.19
C ASP A 242 6.79 -4.07 0.16
N ARG A 243 6.97 -4.57 -1.07
CA ARG A 243 7.49 -3.81 -2.22
C ARG A 243 6.40 -3.16 -3.08
N ASN A 244 5.14 -3.53 -2.86
CA ASN A 244 4.00 -3.07 -3.66
C ASN A 244 3.55 -1.67 -3.22
N VAL A 245 4.32 -0.64 -3.58
CA VAL A 245 4.08 0.75 -3.21
C VAL A 245 2.85 1.30 -3.94
N PHE A 246 1.87 1.82 -3.16
CA PHE A 246 0.64 2.38 -3.69
C PHE A 246 0.89 3.61 -4.57
N GLY A 247 0.44 3.55 -5.83
CA GLY A 247 0.59 4.64 -6.79
C GLY A 247 1.99 4.78 -7.41
N LEU A 248 2.92 3.84 -7.19
CA LEU A 248 4.26 3.92 -7.77
C LEU A 248 4.20 4.05 -9.28
N LEU A 249 3.52 3.11 -9.95
CA LEU A 249 3.50 3.02 -11.41
C LEU A 249 2.64 4.08 -12.11
N GLU A 250 1.92 4.90 -11.35
CA GLU A 250 1.24 6.08 -11.88
C GLU A 250 2.26 7.08 -12.47
N GLN A 251 3.37 7.33 -11.76
CA GLN A 251 4.38 8.31 -12.15
C GLN A 251 5.79 7.73 -12.31
N PHE A 252 6.08 6.57 -11.72
CA PHE A 252 7.43 6.04 -11.59
C PHE A 252 7.56 4.60 -12.08
N GLY A 253 8.69 4.29 -12.66
CA GLY A 253 9.36 3.03 -12.83
C GLY A 253 10.82 3.26 -12.56
N ASP A 254 11.66 2.24 -12.69
CA ASP A 254 13.08 2.39 -12.35
C ASP A 254 13.77 3.44 -13.22
N ALA A 255 13.38 3.60 -14.48
CA ALA A 255 13.91 4.65 -15.35
C ALA A 255 13.53 6.07 -14.88
N GLU A 256 12.30 6.29 -14.40
CA GLU A 256 11.90 7.58 -13.80
C GLU A 256 12.67 7.85 -12.49
N LEU A 257 12.93 6.82 -11.69
CA LEU A 257 13.76 6.96 -10.48
C LEU A 257 15.19 7.38 -10.84
N VAL A 258 15.77 6.80 -11.90
CA VAL A 258 17.08 7.24 -12.42
C VAL A 258 17.04 8.72 -12.85
N SER A 259 15.95 9.17 -13.47
CA SER A 259 15.83 10.59 -13.84
C SER A 259 15.75 11.51 -12.61
N LEU A 260 15.28 11.06 -11.44
CA LEU A 260 15.40 11.80 -10.18
C LEU A 260 16.83 11.80 -9.61
N ILE A 261 17.63 10.78 -9.92
CA ILE A 261 19.03 10.70 -9.48
C ILE A 261 19.93 11.59 -10.36
N ALA A 262 19.66 11.67 -11.65
CA ALA A 262 20.42 12.50 -12.58
C ALA A 262 20.54 13.97 -12.08
N PRO A 263 21.68 14.65 -12.31
CA PRO A 263 22.84 14.23 -13.11
C PRO A 263 23.92 13.41 -12.36
N ARG A 264 23.64 13.00 -11.14
CA ARG A 264 24.58 12.28 -10.28
C ARG A 264 24.90 10.88 -10.84
N PRO A 265 26.11 10.33 -10.60
CA PRO A 265 26.49 9.00 -11.04
C PRO A 265 25.55 7.91 -10.51
N PHE A 266 25.09 7.06 -11.44
CA PHE A 266 24.27 5.90 -11.12
C PHE A 266 24.81 4.67 -11.86
N ILE A 267 25.13 3.61 -11.12
CA ILE A 267 25.69 2.37 -11.63
C ILE A 267 24.65 1.27 -11.44
N VAL A 268 24.29 0.59 -12.52
CA VAL A 268 23.50 -0.63 -12.51
C VAL A 268 24.42 -1.82 -12.69
N ASP A 269 24.52 -2.67 -11.70
CA ASP A 269 25.20 -3.95 -11.78
C ASP A 269 24.18 -5.05 -12.07
N ALA A 270 24.06 -5.43 -13.33
CA ALA A 270 23.18 -6.48 -13.81
C ALA A 270 23.75 -7.85 -13.43
N ALA A 271 23.78 -8.11 -12.16
CA ALA A 271 24.25 -9.36 -11.56
C ALA A 271 23.08 -10.21 -11.04
N ARG A 272 23.38 -11.45 -10.68
CA ARG A 272 22.41 -12.33 -10.01
C ARG A 272 21.91 -11.66 -8.73
N GLY A 273 20.59 -11.50 -8.64
CA GLY A 273 19.88 -11.03 -7.46
C GLY A 273 19.59 -12.17 -6.46
N PRO A 274 19.05 -11.85 -5.30
CA PRO A 274 18.49 -12.86 -4.41
C PRO A 274 17.28 -13.52 -5.07
N GLU A 275 17.12 -14.83 -4.83
CA GLU A 275 15.98 -15.60 -5.32
C GLU A 275 15.26 -16.24 -4.14
N ALA A 276 13.95 -16.04 -4.06
CA ALA A 276 13.12 -16.59 -3.00
C ALA A 276 11.68 -16.79 -3.49
N THR A 277 11.07 -17.89 -3.05
CA THR A 277 9.63 -18.11 -3.18
C THR A 277 9.02 -18.04 -1.79
N ILE A 278 8.06 -17.14 -1.62
CA ILE A 278 7.28 -16.99 -0.41
C ILE A 278 5.95 -17.69 -0.68
N PRO A 279 5.70 -18.87 -0.09
CA PRO A 279 4.44 -19.56 -0.28
C PRO A 279 3.32 -18.73 0.34
N GLY A 280 2.12 -18.80 -0.25
CA GLY A 280 0.93 -18.22 0.34
C GLY A 280 0.61 -18.84 1.71
N GLY A 281 -0.60 -18.95 2.06
CA GLY A 281 -1.09 -19.37 3.36
C GLY A 281 -1.89 -18.23 3.96
N ARG A 282 -1.44 -17.63 5.06
CA ARG A 282 -2.03 -16.36 5.54
C ARG A 282 -1.43 -15.12 4.90
N GLY A 283 -0.18 -15.21 4.38
CA GLY A 283 0.48 -14.11 3.69
C GLY A 283 0.28 -14.12 2.18
N ALA A 284 0.67 -13.03 1.53
CA ALA A 284 0.62 -12.89 0.09
C ALA A 284 1.67 -13.82 -0.58
N PRO A 285 1.27 -14.74 -1.48
CA PRO A 285 2.24 -15.52 -2.24
C PRO A 285 3.05 -14.61 -3.14
N SER A 286 4.38 -14.82 -3.18
CA SER A 286 5.26 -13.94 -3.93
C SER A 286 6.57 -14.62 -4.29
N ARG A 287 7.31 -13.98 -5.19
CA ARG A 287 8.65 -14.42 -5.59
C ARG A 287 9.60 -13.25 -5.76
N VAL A 288 10.83 -13.47 -5.39
CA VAL A 288 11.95 -12.59 -5.72
C VAL A 288 12.76 -13.33 -6.77
N VAL A 289 13.07 -12.67 -7.86
CA VAL A 289 13.79 -13.27 -9.00
C VAL A 289 14.92 -12.36 -9.44
N THR A 290 15.95 -12.93 -10.02
CA THR A 290 17.01 -12.18 -10.70
C THR A 290 16.42 -11.45 -11.91
N PRO A 291 16.61 -10.11 -12.04
CA PRO A 291 16.22 -9.39 -13.25
C PRO A 291 16.88 -9.94 -14.50
N ALA A 292 16.12 -10.11 -15.58
CA ALA A 292 16.66 -10.54 -16.85
C ALA A 292 17.53 -9.44 -17.49
N LEU A 293 18.74 -9.79 -17.94
CA LEU A 293 19.67 -8.80 -18.51
C LEU A 293 19.07 -7.97 -19.66
N GLY A 294 18.24 -8.60 -20.52
CA GLY A 294 17.51 -7.89 -21.58
C GLY A 294 16.59 -6.80 -21.02
N SER A 295 15.79 -7.12 -20.02
CA SER A 295 14.89 -6.18 -19.37
C SER A 295 15.63 -5.05 -18.65
N VAL A 296 16.76 -5.36 -17.99
CA VAL A 296 17.65 -4.35 -17.38
C VAL A 296 18.18 -3.38 -18.45
N LYS A 297 18.65 -3.90 -19.59
CA LYS A 297 19.15 -3.07 -20.70
C LYS A 297 18.04 -2.17 -21.28
N GLU A 298 16.86 -2.72 -21.49
CA GLU A 298 15.72 -1.97 -22.03
C GLU A 298 15.28 -0.84 -21.08
N GLU A 299 15.20 -1.12 -19.78
CA GLU A 299 14.81 -0.12 -18.78
C GLU A 299 15.89 0.97 -18.61
N LEU A 300 17.18 0.59 -18.65
CA LEU A 300 18.28 1.56 -18.60
C LEU A 300 18.30 2.44 -19.85
N ALA A 301 18.12 1.86 -21.03
CA ALA A 301 18.00 2.62 -22.28
C ALA A 301 16.78 3.57 -22.24
N ARG A 302 15.69 3.17 -21.57
CA ARG A 302 14.55 4.06 -21.34
C ARG A 302 14.93 5.22 -20.41
N ALA A 303 15.70 4.96 -19.36
CA ALA A 303 16.22 6.00 -18.47
C ALA A 303 17.11 6.99 -19.21
N GLU A 304 18.01 6.49 -20.06
CA GLU A 304 18.89 7.34 -20.90
C GLU A 304 18.08 8.28 -21.80
N ARG A 305 17.02 7.78 -22.47
CA ARG A 305 16.12 8.62 -23.27
C ARG A 305 15.42 9.71 -22.46
N LEU A 306 15.02 9.43 -21.20
CA LEU A 306 14.36 10.42 -20.35
C LEU A 306 15.25 11.61 -19.99
N ILE A 307 16.57 11.45 -20.05
CA ILE A 307 17.56 12.47 -19.65
C ILE A 307 18.56 12.79 -20.77
N GLU A 308 18.30 12.37 -22.02
CA GLU A 308 19.22 12.53 -23.18
C GLU A 308 19.61 13.97 -23.46
N LYS A 309 18.72 14.94 -23.13
CA LYS A 309 18.93 16.36 -23.34
C LYS A 309 19.72 17.07 -22.24
N LEU A 310 20.09 16.33 -21.17
CA LEU A 310 20.82 16.90 -20.04
C LEU A 310 22.32 17.01 -20.38
N GLU A 311 22.85 18.25 -20.38
CA GLU A 311 24.27 18.49 -20.63
C GLU A 311 24.96 19.15 -19.42
N PRO A 312 26.15 18.69 -19.03
CA PRO A 312 26.84 17.49 -19.52
C PRO A 312 26.04 16.22 -19.16
N ARG A 313 26.17 15.18 -19.98
CA ARG A 313 25.39 13.94 -19.82
C ARG A 313 25.56 13.32 -18.44
N ALA A 314 24.46 12.83 -17.90
CA ALA A 314 24.46 12.07 -16.67
C ALA A 314 25.35 10.82 -16.76
N LYS A 315 26.07 10.51 -15.70
CA LYS A 315 27.01 9.37 -15.64
C LYS A 315 26.27 8.05 -15.31
N LEU A 316 25.48 7.55 -16.27
CA LEU A 316 24.88 6.22 -16.16
C LEU A 316 25.88 5.15 -16.61
N ARG A 317 25.94 4.05 -15.89
CA ARG A 317 26.85 2.93 -16.20
C ARG A 317 26.12 1.60 -15.99
N LEU A 318 26.24 0.72 -16.98
CA LEU A 318 25.87 -0.69 -16.85
C LEU A 318 27.13 -1.54 -16.64
N VAL A 319 27.08 -2.41 -15.66
CA VAL A 319 28.06 -3.48 -15.44
C VAL A 319 27.32 -4.80 -15.59
N GLU A 320 27.81 -5.67 -16.43
CA GLU A 320 27.26 -7.03 -16.59
C GLU A 320 27.96 -7.98 -15.60
N GLY A 321 27.51 -7.95 -14.32
CA GLY A 321 28.13 -8.69 -13.21
C GLY A 321 27.94 -10.20 -13.24
N GLY A 322 27.02 -10.70 -14.09
CA GLY A 322 26.76 -12.13 -14.24
C GLY A 322 26.33 -12.80 -12.93
N GLN A 323 27.01 -13.90 -12.54
CA GLN A 323 26.64 -14.65 -11.34
C GLN A 323 27.12 -14.01 -10.01
N LYS A 324 28.07 -13.09 -10.05
CA LYS A 324 28.68 -12.50 -8.85
C LYS A 324 28.30 -11.01 -8.72
N PRO A 325 27.47 -10.64 -7.75
CA PRO A 325 27.09 -9.24 -7.53
C PRO A 325 28.27 -8.42 -6.98
N LEU A 326 28.27 -7.12 -7.30
CA LEU A 326 29.20 -6.13 -6.79
C LEU A 326 30.69 -6.55 -6.90
N THR A 327 31.06 -7.05 -8.08
CA THR A 327 32.44 -7.42 -8.40
C THR A 327 33.37 -6.21 -8.45
N GLY A 328 34.66 -6.48 -8.65
CA GLY A 328 35.69 -5.41 -8.76
C GLY A 328 35.38 -4.32 -9.77
N GLN A 329 34.70 -4.66 -10.88
CA GLN A 329 34.33 -3.68 -11.90
C GLN A 329 33.24 -2.72 -11.37
N ALA A 330 32.16 -3.22 -10.78
CA ALA A 330 31.08 -2.40 -10.24
C ALA A 330 31.58 -1.53 -9.06
N LEU A 331 32.29 -2.15 -8.10
CA LEU A 331 32.90 -1.45 -6.97
C LEU A 331 33.91 -0.39 -7.39
N GLY A 332 34.77 -0.71 -8.37
CA GLY A 332 35.76 0.22 -8.91
C GLY A 332 35.12 1.44 -9.58
N GLN A 333 34.05 1.25 -10.36
CA GLN A 333 33.30 2.35 -10.97
C GLN A 333 32.58 3.19 -9.92
N PHE A 334 31.99 2.57 -8.90
CA PHE A 334 31.35 3.29 -7.81
C PHE A 334 32.36 4.11 -7.00
N LEU A 335 33.49 3.52 -6.63
CA LEU A 335 34.55 4.21 -5.90
C LEU A 335 35.12 5.41 -6.69
N LYS A 336 35.40 5.22 -7.99
CA LYS A 336 35.86 6.31 -8.88
C LYS A 336 34.85 7.45 -9.02
N SER A 337 33.56 7.16 -8.86
CA SER A 337 32.51 8.18 -8.89
C SER A 337 32.51 9.06 -7.64
N LEU A 338 33.10 8.59 -6.52
CA LEU A 338 33.20 9.30 -5.25
C LEU A 338 34.62 9.89 -5.05
N ALA A 339 35.66 9.16 -5.47
CA ALA A 339 37.06 9.50 -5.25
C ALA A 339 37.89 9.04 -6.48
N ALA A 340 38.01 9.92 -7.47
CA ALA A 340 38.54 9.60 -8.80
C ALA A 340 39.92 8.94 -8.79
N ASP A 341 40.79 9.38 -7.87
CA ASP A 341 42.18 8.93 -7.78
C ASP A 341 42.39 7.71 -6.87
N THR A 342 41.28 7.13 -6.34
CA THR A 342 41.37 6.01 -5.41
C THR A 342 41.15 4.70 -6.15
N ALA A 343 42.10 3.78 -6.07
CA ALA A 343 42.01 2.44 -6.59
C ALA A 343 41.31 1.50 -5.60
N LEU A 344 40.51 0.58 -6.12
CA LEU A 344 39.91 -0.46 -5.32
C LEU A 344 40.99 -1.49 -4.93
N GLY A 345 41.12 -1.77 -3.60
CA GLY A 345 42.04 -2.77 -3.08
C GLY A 345 41.69 -4.21 -3.53
N GLN A 346 42.70 -5.09 -3.49
CA GLN A 346 42.50 -6.50 -3.82
C GLN A 346 41.66 -7.21 -2.73
N ALA A 347 40.80 -8.12 -3.15
CA ALA A 347 39.97 -8.88 -2.22
C ALA A 347 40.82 -9.92 -1.46
N GLY A 348 40.64 -9.99 -0.14
CA GLY A 348 41.29 -11.00 0.70
C GLY A 348 42.78 -10.74 0.97
N GLU A 349 43.31 -9.56 0.56
CA GLU A 349 44.73 -9.20 0.83
C GLU A 349 45.06 -9.12 2.31
N ASN A 350 44.13 -8.66 3.13
CA ASN A 350 44.33 -8.49 4.57
C ASN A 350 43.57 -9.57 5.35
N ASN A 351 44.22 -10.16 6.36
CA ASN A 351 43.54 -11.09 7.28
C ASN A 351 42.67 -10.30 8.27
N ILE A 352 41.44 -10.78 8.47
CA ILE A 352 40.57 -10.19 9.48
C ILE A 352 40.76 -10.86 10.84
N THR A 353 41.01 -10.08 11.87
CA THR A 353 41.02 -10.54 13.26
C THR A 353 39.61 -10.43 13.81
N HIS A 354 38.98 -11.56 14.10
CA HIS A 354 37.65 -11.62 14.72
C HIS A 354 37.77 -11.42 16.22
N LEU A 355 37.23 -10.33 16.74
CA LEU A 355 37.22 -10.01 18.17
C LEU A 355 35.92 -10.44 18.87
N ARG A 356 34.89 -10.70 18.12
CA ARG A 356 33.63 -11.30 18.56
C ARG A 356 33.39 -12.62 17.78
N LYS A 357 33.32 -13.74 18.51
CA LYS A 357 33.28 -15.08 17.90
C LYS A 357 31.88 -15.48 17.38
N LYS A 358 30.82 -14.92 17.93
CA LYS A 358 29.43 -15.22 17.53
C LYS A 358 28.65 -13.93 17.39
N PHE A 359 27.92 -13.83 16.29
CA PHE A 359 26.95 -12.77 16.01
C PHE A 359 25.55 -13.39 16.03
N ASP A 360 24.77 -13.05 17.04
CA ASP A 360 23.36 -13.43 17.09
C ASP A 360 22.52 -12.31 16.48
N ALA A 361 21.94 -12.58 15.31
CA ALA A 361 21.10 -11.63 14.60
C ALA A 361 19.68 -11.59 15.16
N ALA A 362 19.19 -12.65 15.80
CA ALA A 362 17.80 -12.80 16.21
C ALA A 362 17.34 -11.72 17.21
N PRO A 363 18.09 -11.36 18.29
CA PRO A 363 17.69 -10.27 19.17
C PRO A 363 17.63 -8.91 18.47
N ARG A 364 18.56 -8.64 17.53
CA ARG A 364 18.59 -7.37 16.77
C ARG A 364 17.39 -7.28 15.81
N HIS A 365 17.05 -8.37 15.11
CA HIS A 365 15.86 -8.44 14.28
C HIS A 365 14.58 -8.25 15.10
N ALA A 366 14.49 -8.90 16.28
CA ALA A 366 13.35 -8.74 17.18
C ALA A 366 13.22 -7.29 17.68
N ALA A 367 14.33 -6.66 18.09
CA ALA A 367 14.33 -5.27 18.55
C ALA A 367 13.81 -4.32 17.46
N GLN A 368 14.37 -4.38 16.24
CA GLN A 368 13.93 -3.54 15.12
C GLN A 368 12.45 -3.78 14.75
N PHE A 369 12.00 -5.03 14.77
CA PHE A 369 10.60 -5.38 14.54
C PHE A 369 9.68 -4.70 15.57
N HIS A 370 9.99 -4.85 16.86
CA HIS A 370 9.20 -4.27 17.93
C HIS A 370 9.24 -2.73 17.96
N GLU A 371 10.33 -2.12 17.55
CA GLU A 371 10.42 -0.66 17.44
C GLU A 371 9.48 -0.12 16.35
N ILE A 372 9.47 -0.73 15.16
CA ILE A 372 8.56 -0.34 14.08
C ILE A 372 7.11 -0.64 14.46
N ASP A 373 6.83 -1.79 15.09
CA ASP A 373 5.48 -2.10 15.59
C ASP A 373 5.01 -1.04 16.59
N ARG A 374 5.80 -0.72 17.62
CA ARG A 374 5.47 0.35 18.58
C ARG A 374 5.23 1.69 17.91
N HIS A 375 6.03 2.04 16.91
CA HIS A 375 5.86 3.26 16.15
C HIS A 375 4.54 3.27 15.38
N THR A 376 4.18 2.19 14.68
CA THR A 376 2.90 2.10 13.96
C THR A 376 1.71 2.10 14.93
N GLN A 377 1.81 1.44 16.09
CA GLN A 377 0.75 1.50 17.11
C GLN A 377 0.63 2.91 17.75
N TRP A 378 1.70 3.67 17.82
CA TRP A 378 1.62 5.07 18.19
C TRP A 378 0.93 5.90 17.09
N LEU A 379 1.27 5.73 15.81
CA LEU A 379 0.59 6.39 14.69
C LEU A 379 -0.91 6.07 14.69
N LEU A 380 -1.29 4.83 14.97
CA LEU A 380 -2.69 4.42 15.09
C LEU A 380 -3.40 5.23 16.17
N ARG A 381 -2.79 5.39 17.36
CA ARG A 381 -3.34 6.17 18.45
C ARG A 381 -3.49 7.67 18.10
N GLU A 382 -2.56 8.23 17.33
CA GLU A 382 -2.60 9.63 16.88
C GLU A 382 -3.55 9.83 15.68
N SER A 383 -3.90 8.77 14.94
CA SER A 383 -4.67 8.85 13.70
C SER A 383 -6.02 9.57 13.81
N PRO A 384 -6.81 9.46 14.90
CA PRO A 384 -8.05 10.22 15.03
C PRO A 384 -7.84 11.73 15.06
N PHE A 385 -6.72 12.19 15.64
CA PHE A 385 -6.37 13.62 15.67
C PHE A 385 -5.94 14.11 14.29
N VAL A 386 -5.19 13.29 13.54
CA VAL A 386 -4.79 13.60 12.17
C VAL A 386 -6.03 13.71 11.27
N ARG A 387 -6.94 12.72 11.32
CA ARG A 387 -8.19 12.73 10.55
C ARG A 387 -9.07 13.95 10.89
N LYS A 388 -9.14 14.34 12.15
CA LYS A 388 -9.87 15.55 12.57
C LYS A 388 -9.28 16.82 11.96
N GLN A 389 -7.99 16.86 11.66
CA GLN A 389 -7.38 17.97 10.93
C GLN A 389 -7.65 17.90 9.43
N PHE A 390 -7.77 16.73 8.87
CA PHE A 390 -8.07 16.50 7.47
C PHE A 390 -9.55 16.74 7.15
N TYR A 391 -10.49 16.08 7.85
CA TYR A 391 -11.92 16.11 7.56
C TYR A 391 -12.64 17.18 8.39
N LYS A 392 -12.93 18.34 7.77
CA LYS A 392 -13.55 19.52 8.40
C LYS A 392 -14.66 20.12 7.52
N PRO A 393 -15.76 19.40 7.27
CA PRO A 393 -16.88 19.98 6.53
C PRO A 393 -17.58 21.06 7.36
N ASP A 394 -18.18 22.04 6.68
CA ASP A 394 -18.99 23.07 7.32
C ASP A 394 -20.35 22.50 7.76
N THR A 395 -20.56 22.37 9.04
CA THR A 395 -21.79 21.80 9.63
C THR A 395 -22.80 22.86 10.07
N SER A 396 -22.66 24.13 9.66
CA SER A 396 -23.55 25.21 10.06
C SER A 396 -24.95 25.14 9.43
N SER A 397 -25.10 24.47 8.30
CA SER A 397 -26.36 24.05 7.69
C SER A 397 -26.16 22.82 6.80
N VAL A 398 -27.25 22.10 6.47
CA VAL A 398 -27.19 20.94 5.57
C VAL A 398 -26.62 21.34 4.20
N ALA A 399 -27.11 22.45 3.62
CA ALA A 399 -26.63 22.88 2.31
C ALA A 399 -25.12 23.23 2.29
N LYS A 400 -24.61 23.91 3.34
CA LYS A 400 -23.18 24.20 3.47
C LYS A 400 -22.37 22.95 3.71
N PHE A 401 -22.92 22.00 4.46
CA PHE A 401 -22.29 20.71 4.67
C PHE A 401 -22.12 19.97 3.35
N GLU A 402 -23.17 19.83 2.55
CA GLU A 402 -23.11 19.18 1.23
C GLU A 402 -22.07 19.85 0.32
N ALA A 403 -22.13 21.17 0.19
CA ALA A 403 -21.20 21.94 -0.64
C ALA A 403 -19.72 21.77 -0.19
N SER A 404 -19.45 21.85 1.11
CA SER A 404 -18.09 21.69 1.65
C SER A 404 -17.61 20.24 1.67
N ASN A 405 -18.53 19.27 1.64
CA ASN A 405 -18.22 17.84 1.69
C ASN A 405 -17.84 17.28 0.32
N GLU A 406 -18.20 17.95 -0.78
CA GLU A 406 -17.94 17.49 -2.14
C GLU A 406 -16.43 17.33 -2.44
N LYS A 407 -15.59 18.23 -1.94
CA LYS A 407 -14.13 18.10 -2.07
C LYS A 407 -13.60 16.82 -1.41
N TYR A 408 -14.17 16.42 -0.26
CA TYR A 408 -13.76 15.20 0.44
C TYR A 408 -14.26 13.95 -0.29
N ARG A 409 -15.45 14.01 -0.91
CA ARG A 409 -15.94 12.94 -1.80
C ARG A 409 -15.02 12.75 -2.98
N THR A 410 -14.58 13.82 -3.62
CA THR A 410 -13.60 13.80 -4.70
C THR A 410 -12.27 13.22 -4.23
N GLN A 411 -11.72 13.68 -3.10
CA GLN A 411 -10.49 13.14 -2.52
C GLN A 411 -10.63 11.66 -2.15
N PHE A 412 -11.76 11.25 -1.59
CA PHE A 412 -12.01 9.84 -1.29
C PHE A 412 -11.98 8.98 -2.55
N TYR A 413 -12.64 9.43 -3.62
CA TYR A 413 -12.67 8.68 -4.88
C TYR A 413 -11.34 8.71 -5.63
N ASP A 414 -10.65 9.86 -5.68
CA ASP A 414 -9.43 10.01 -6.49
C ASP A 414 -8.15 9.54 -5.78
N ASP A 415 -8.06 9.74 -4.45
CA ASP A 415 -6.82 9.51 -3.71
C ASP A 415 -6.81 8.23 -2.88
N VAL A 416 -7.98 7.82 -2.32
CA VAL A 416 -8.11 6.62 -1.50
C VAL A 416 -8.54 5.42 -2.34
N ILE A 417 -9.65 5.55 -3.06
CA ILE A 417 -10.17 4.49 -3.95
C ILE A 417 -9.32 4.39 -5.22
N GLY A 418 -9.07 5.51 -5.87
CA GLY A 418 -8.38 5.62 -7.15
C GLY A 418 -9.32 5.49 -8.34
N ARG A 419 -9.81 6.62 -8.86
CA ARG A 419 -10.66 6.64 -10.05
C ARG A 419 -9.87 6.34 -11.31
N PHE A 420 -10.39 5.45 -12.19
CA PHE A 420 -9.85 5.29 -13.55
C PHE A 420 -10.25 6.50 -14.43
N ASP A 421 -9.28 7.06 -15.14
CA ASP A 421 -9.55 8.05 -16.18
C ASP A 421 -9.98 7.33 -17.47
N ARG A 422 -11.18 6.76 -17.43
CA ARG A 422 -11.81 6.06 -18.55
C ARG A 422 -13.31 6.31 -18.55
N LYS A 423 -13.86 6.56 -19.72
CA LYS A 423 -15.33 6.56 -19.93
C LYS A 423 -15.86 5.14 -19.83
N ARG A 424 -16.98 4.99 -19.14
CA ARG A 424 -17.72 3.73 -19.14
C ARG A 424 -18.28 3.45 -20.53
N LEU A 425 -18.36 2.18 -20.88
CA LEU A 425 -18.99 1.71 -22.13
C LEU A 425 -20.51 1.95 -22.08
N PRO A 426 -21.19 1.96 -23.24
CA PRO A 426 -22.64 1.86 -23.28
C PRO A 426 -23.12 0.62 -22.49
N LEU A 427 -24.33 0.68 -21.93
CA LEU A 427 -24.88 -0.35 -21.05
C LEU A 427 -24.90 -1.75 -21.66
N ASN A 428 -25.27 -1.86 -22.94
CA ASN A 428 -25.38 -3.12 -23.66
C ASN A 428 -26.02 -4.23 -22.80
N ALA A 429 -27.19 -3.91 -22.21
CA ALA A 429 -27.86 -4.76 -21.24
C ALA A 429 -28.33 -6.07 -21.86
N ARG A 430 -27.92 -7.17 -21.26
CA ARG A 430 -28.33 -8.53 -21.63
C ARG A 430 -28.97 -9.18 -20.42
N SER A 431 -30.15 -9.82 -20.60
CA SER A 431 -30.86 -10.47 -19.51
C SER A 431 -31.44 -11.81 -19.90
N ARG A 432 -31.57 -12.68 -18.92
CA ARG A 432 -32.22 -14.00 -19.06
C ARG A 432 -33.03 -14.32 -17.81
N LYS A 433 -34.28 -14.76 -17.97
CA LYS A 433 -35.08 -15.27 -16.85
C LYS A 433 -34.46 -16.58 -16.34
N ILE A 434 -34.19 -16.66 -15.03
CA ILE A 434 -33.62 -17.86 -14.39
C ILE A 434 -34.43 -18.35 -13.20
N TYR A 435 -35.32 -17.51 -12.65
CA TYR A 435 -36.23 -17.87 -11.57
C TYR A 435 -37.67 -17.52 -11.93
N ASP A 436 -38.58 -18.40 -11.53
CA ASP A 436 -40.02 -18.23 -11.73
C ASP A 436 -40.75 -18.80 -10.50
N THR A 437 -41.02 -17.92 -9.51
CA THR A 437 -41.68 -18.30 -8.25
C THR A 437 -43.10 -17.74 -8.19
N GLU A 438 -43.86 -18.12 -7.17
CA GLU A 438 -45.20 -17.58 -6.94
C GLU A 438 -45.20 -16.10 -6.57
N LYS A 439 -44.11 -15.59 -5.96
CA LYS A 439 -44.04 -14.24 -5.39
C LYS A 439 -43.24 -13.26 -6.23
N TRP A 440 -42.23 -13.73 -6.96
CA TRP A 440 -41.34 -12.90 -7.77
C TRP A 440 -40.76 -13.67 -8.96
N VAL A 441 -40.27 -12.92 -9.95
CA VAL A 441 -39.53 -13.44 -11.11
C VAL A 441 -38.12 -12.91 -11.07
N GLY A 442 -37.11 -13.77 -11.34
CA GLY A 442 -35.72 -13.41 -11.31
C GLY A 442 -35.03 -13.46 -12.68
N HIS A 443 -34.25 -12.44 -12.97
CA HIS A 443 -33.49 -12.29 -14.21
C HIS A 443 -32.01 -12.09 -13.95
N GLU A 444 -31.15 -12.90 -14.56
CA GLU A 444 -29.74 -12.54 -14.70
C GLU A 444 -29.62 -11.29 -15.57
N VAL A 445 -28.68 -10.42 -15.23
CA VAL A 445 -28.37 -9.20 -15.98
C VAL A 445 -26.87 -9.03 -16.09
N VAL A 446 -26.41 -8.71 -17.31
CA VAL A 446 -25.01 -8.37 -17.62
C VAL A 446 -24.98 -7.01 -18.28
N LEU A 447 -24.14 -6.12 -17.78
CA LEU A 447 -23.88 -4.79 -18.31
C LEU A 447 -22.39 -4.64 -18.64
N ASP A 448 -22.07 -3.97 -19.74
CA ASP A 448 -20.68 -3.63 -20.04
C ASP A 448 -20.25 -2.41 -19.20
N VAL A 449 -19.02 -2.41 -18.68
CA VAL A 449 -18.47 -1.31 -17.84
C VAL A 449 -17.23 -0.70 -18.48
N PHE A 450 -16.19 -1.51 -18.64
CA PHE A 450 -14.95 -1.19 -19.36
C PHE A 450 -14.60 -2.35 -20.30
N PRO A 451 -13.65 -2.21 -21.23
CA PRO A 451 -13.15 -3.37 -21.97
C PRO A 451 -12.71 -4.47 -21.00
N ASN A 452 -13.22 -5.69 -21.22
CA ASN A 452 -13.00 -6.85 -20.35
C ASN A 452 -13.55 -6.75 -18.90
N VAL A 453 -14.42 -5.76 -18.64
CA VAL A 453 -15.09 -5.57 -17.33
C VAL A 453 -16.58 -5.46 -17.53
N ILE A 454 -17.32 -6.32 -16.85
CA ILE A 454 -18.79 -6.32 -16.81
C ILE A 454 -19.29 -6.08 -15.39
N ALA A 455 -20.53 -5.61 -15.27
CA ALA A 455 -21.33 -5.74 -14.06
C ALA A 455 -22.34 -6.87 -14.28
N TYR A 456 -22.39 -7.81 -13.35
CA TYR A 456 -23.33 -8.94 -13.36
C TYR A 456 -24.14 -8.94 -12.07
N GLY A 457 -25.39 -9.34 -12.16
CA GLY A 457 -26.25 -9.51 -10.99
C GLY A 457 -27.58 -10.15 -11.33
N ILE A 458 -28.45 -10.27 -10.33
CA ILE A 458 -29.78 -10.84 -10.44
C ILE A 458 -30.82 -9.79 -10.04
N LEU A 459 -31.74 -9.49 -10.95
CA LEU A 459 -32.90 -8.63 -10.72
C LEU A 459 -34.06 -9.48 -10.30
N LEU A 460 -34.73 -9.16 -9.18
CA LEU A 460 -35.99 -9.75 -8.76
C LEU A 460 -37.13 -8.73 -8.94
N LEU A 461 -38.17 -9.14 -9.64
CA LEU A 461 -39.40 -8.37 -9.87
C LEU A 461 -40.59 -9.01 -9.12
N PRO A 462 -41.23 -8.30 -8.19
CA PRO A 462 -42.45 -8.80 -7.54
C PRO A 462 -43.56 -9.16 -8.57
N ARG A 463 -44.27 -10.27 -8.36
CA ARG A 463 -45.34 -10.70 -9.25
C ARG A 463 -46.53 -9.76 -9.33
N ASP A 464 -46.75 -9.01 -8.25
CA ASP A 464 -47.85 -8.05 -8.17
C ASP A 464 -47.49 -6.65 -8.74
N LEU A 465 -46.32 -6.51 -9.39
CA LEU A 465 -45.90 -5.28 -10.07
C LEU A 465 -46.82 -4.99 -11.26
N LYS A 466 -47.52 -3.83 -11.21
CA LYS A 466 -48.44 -3.40 -12.25
C LYS A 466 -47.70 -2.64 -13.36
N ALA A 467 -48.26 -2.64 -14.56
CA ALA A 467 -47.64 -2.05 -15.75
C ALA A 467 -47.29 -0.56 -15.59
N ASP A 468 -48.15 0.21 -14.88
CA ASP A 468 -47.95 1.66 -14.69
C ASP A 468 -47.39 2.04 -13.32
N GLU A 469 -47.01 1.04 -12.52
CA GLU A 469 -46.48 1.26 -11.17
C GLU A 469 -44.96 1.47 -11.19
N LYS A 470 -44.50 2.46 -10.43
CA LYS A 470 -43.06 2.61 -10.14
C LYS A 470 -42.76 2.23 -8.70
N ARG A 471 -41.77 1.37 -8.52
CA ARG A 471 -41.39 0.85 -7.22
C ARG A 471 -39.94 1.25 -6.83
N PRO A 472 -39.69 1.40 -5.54
CA PRO A 472 -38.32 1.58 -5.06
C PRO A 472 -37.51 0.32 -5.29
N VAL A 473 -36.18 0.53 -5.46
CA VAL A 473 -35.21 -0.55 -5.64
C VAL A 473 -34.31 -0.65 -4.41
N VAL A 474 -33.99 -1.87 -3.99
CA VAL A 474 -32.92 -2.14 -3.03
C VAL A 474 -31.82 -2.95 -3.72
N VAL A 475 -30.62 -2.38 -3.83
CA VAL A 475 -29.43 -3.10 -4.27
C VAL A 475 -28.88 -3.87 -3.08
N CYS A 476 -28.92 -5.20 -3.16
CA CYS A 476 -28.62 -6.15 -2.09
C CYS A 476 -27.25 -6.80 -2.33
N GLN A 477 -26.24 -6.46 -1.52
CA GLN A 477 -24.87 -6.91 -1.75
C GLN A 477 -24.48 -8.03 -0.79
N HIS A 478 -24.04 -9.17 -1.33
CA HIS A 478 -23.48 -10.28 -0.57
C HIS A 478 -22.07 -9.96 0.03
N GLY A 479 -21.62 -10.76 0.97
CA GLY A 479 -20.32 -10.68 1.62
C GLY A 479 -19.16 -11.23 0.78
N LEU A 480 -18.03 -11.39 1.43
CA LEU A 480 -16.79 -11.92 0.84
C LEU A 480 -17.04 -13.33 0.30
N GLU A 481 -16.50 -13.64 -0.88
CA GLU A 481 -16.53 -14.95 -1.51
C GLU A 481 -17.95 -15.49 -1.83
N GLY A 482 -18.99 -14.66 -1.66
CA GLY A 482 -20.37 -15.02 -1.96
C GLY A 482 -20.80 -14.83 -3.40
N ARG A 483 -22.07 -15.18 -3.67
CA ARG A 483 -22.73 -15.05 -4.97
C ARG A 483 -24.08 -14.35 -4.82
N PRO A 484 -24.63 -13.73 -5.89
CA PRO A 484 -25.99 -13.19 -5.86
C PRO A 484 -27.05 -14.20 -5.43
N GLN A 485 -26.88 -15.49 -5.79
CA GLN A 485 -27.80 -16.58 -5.43
C GLN A 485 -27.88 -16.80 -3.93
N ASP A 486 -26.77 -16.65 -3.21
CA ASP A 486 -26.66 -16.94 -1.77
C ASP A 486 -27.53 -15.99 -0.91
N ILE A 487 -27.98 -14.86 -1.47
CA ILE A 487 -28.85 -13.88 -0.81
C ILE A 487 -30.31 -13.93 -1.31
N ILE A 488 -30.62 -14.89 -2.17
CA ILE A 488 -31.95 -15.03 -2.82
C ILE A 488 -32.65 -16.32 -2.40
N GLN A 489 -31.94 -17.41 -2.17
CA GLN A 489 -32.48 -18.74 -1.94
C GLN A 489 -31.65 -19.56 -0.96
N ASP A 490 -32.20 -20.73 -0.55
CA ASP A 490 -31.54 -21.75 0.29
C ASP A 490 -31.33 -21.35 1.74
N ASP A 491 -31.93 -20.27 2.21
CA ASP A 491 -31.84 -19.70 3.59
C ASP A 491 -30.41 -19.72 4.14
N HIS A 492 -29.47 -19.24 3.34
CA HIS A 492 -28.07 -19.19 3.74
C HIS A 492 -27.92 -18.49 5.11
N ARG A 493 -27.25 -19.16 6.05
CA ARG A 493 -27.15 -18.77 7.48
C ARG A 493 -26.76 -17.30 7.76
N ALA A 494 -26.05 -16.64 6.83
CA ALA A 494 -25.64 -15.24 6.98
C ALA A 494 -26.61 -14.27 6.31
N TYR A 495 -27.40 -14.71 5.32
CA TYR A 495 -28.18 -13.80 4.49
C TYR A 495 -29.69 -13.96 4.64
N HIS A 496 -30.16 -15.18 4.99
CA HIS A 496 -31.58 -15.47 5.16
C HIS A 496 -32.45 -14.98 4.02
N ASP A 497 -31.98 -15.16 2.78
CA ASP A 497 -32.67 -14.77 1.53
C ASP A 497 -33.18 -13.32 1.52
N PHE A 498 -32.44 -12.38 2.15
CA PHE A 498 -32.96 -11.02 2.39
C PHE A 498 -33.34 -10.28 1.12
N ALA A 499 -32.69 -10.56 -0.03
CA ALA A 499 -33.06 -9.96 -1.31
C ALA A 499 -34.43 -10.47 -1.79
N ALA A 500 -34.70 -11.77 -1.67
CA ALA A 500 -36.02 -12.36 -1.99
C ALA A 500 -37.11 -11.88 -1.00
N LYS A 501 -36.81 -11.84 0.30
CA LYS A 501 -37.70 -11.33 1.34
C LYS A 501 -38.09 -9.86 1.13
N LEU A 502 -37.18 -9.04 0.58
CA LEU A 502 -37.51 -7.67 0.18
C LEU A 502 -38.36 -7.64 -1.08
N ALA A 503 -38.14 -8.53 -2.07
CA ALA A 503 -39.00 -8.65 -3.24
C ALA A 503 -40.42 -9.09 -2.85
N GLU A 504 -40.57 -9.99 -1.89
CA GLU A 504 -41.86 -10.38 -1.30
C GLU A 504 -42.61 -9.24 -0.61
N ARG A 505 -41.86 -8.21 -0.13
CA ARG A 505 -42.42 -6.97 0.44
C ARG A 505 -42.75 -5.91 -0.63
N GLY A 506 -42.60 -6.27 -1.90
CA GLY A 506 -42.94 -5.42 -3.04
C GLY A 506 -41.84 -4.48 -3.50
N PHE A 507 -40.63 -4.55 -2.94
CA PHE A 507 -39.48 -3.85 -3.50
C PHE A 507 -38.99 -4.56 -4.77
N ILE A 508 -38.45 -3.82 -5.71
CA ILE A 508 -37.57 -4.41 -6.73
C ILE A 508 -36.19 -4.61 -6.05
N THR A 509 -35.56 -5.77 -6.24
CA THR A 509 -34.23 -5.99 -5.72
C THR A 509 -33.23 -6.30 -6.83
N PHE A 510 -32.00 -5.82 -6.68
CA PHE A 510 -30.89 -6.17 -7.55
C PHE A 510 -29.72 -6.68 -6.72
N SER A 511 -29.26 -7.89 -7.01
CA SER A 511 -28.17 -8.56 -6.28
C SER A 511 -26.93 -8.61 -7.16
N PRO A 512 -25.98 -7.64 -7.03
CA PRO A 512 -24.77 -7.62 -7.85
C PRO A 512 -23.75 -8.65 -7.38
N GLN A 513 -22.91 -9.13 -8.32
CA GLN A 513 -21.74 -9.95 -8.05
C GLN A 513 -20.51 -9.07 -7.77
N ASN A 514 -19.76 -9.37 -6.72
CA ASN A 514 -18.43 -8.85 -6.52
C ASN A 514 -17.46 -9.32 -7.61
N LEU A 515 -16.25 -8.74 -7.66
CA LEU A 515 -15.25 -9.00 -8.70
C LEU A 515 -14.73 -10.43 -8.76
N TYR A 516 -15.02 -11.25 -7.78
CA TYR A 516 -14.52 -12.60 -7.60
C TYR A 516 -15.62 -13.50 -7.04
N ILE A 517 -15.49 -14.79 -7.30
CA ILE A 517 -16.34 -15.84 -6.75
C ILE A 517 -15.45 -16.74 -5.88
N PHE A 518 -15.89 -17.03 -4.67
CA PHE A 518 -15.14 -17.80 -3.68
C PHE A 518 -13.74 -17.17 -3.42
N THR A 519 -12.68 -17.98 -3.45
CA THR A 519 -11.31 -17.54 -3.19
C THR A 519 -10.48 -17.30 -4.47
N ASP A 520 -11.09 -17.42 -5.67
CA ASP A 520 -10.33 -17.39 -6.92
C ASP A 520 -9.80 -15.99 -7.25
N ARG A 521 -8.47 -15.87 -7.27
CA ARG A 521 -7.64 -14.78 -7.83
C ARG A 521 -7.91 -13.35 -7.38
N PHE A 522 -8.99 -13.04 -6.68
CA PHE A 522 -9.33 -11.66 -6.34
C PHE A 522 -8.25 -10.97 -5.49
N ARG A 523 -7.55 -11.73 -4.66
CA ARG A 523 -6.46 -11.23 -3.82
C ARG A 523 -5.29 -10.68 -4.64
N THR A 524 -5.05 -11.24 -5.85
CA THR A 524 -4.04 -10.71 -6.77
C THR A 524 -4.52 -9.48 -7.54
N LEU A 525 -5.83 -9.26 -7.68
CA LEU A 525 -6.39 -8.07 -8.34
C LEU A 525 -6.02 -6.81 -7.58
N GLN A 526 -6.14 -6.81 -6.24
CA GLN A 526 -5.72 -5.68 -5.40
C GLN A 526 -4.23 -5.35 -5.60
N ARG A 527 -3.37 -6.38 -5.66
CA ARG A 527 -1.92 -6.21 -5.86
C ARG A 527 -1.57 -5.64 -7.24
N LYS A 528 -2.37 -5.93 -8.28
CA LYS A 528 -2.24 -5.33 -9.62
C LYS A 528 -2.74 -3.88 -9.66
N ALA A 529 -3.77 -3.59 -8.87
CA ALA A 529 -4.37 -2.26 -8.80
C ALA A 529 -3.52 -1.26 -8.00
N ASN A 530 -2.99 -1.68 -6.85
CA ASN A 530 -2.27 -0.80 -5.92
C ASN A 530 -1.13 0.02 -6.56
N PRO A 531 -0.23 -0.56 -7.37
CA PRO A 531 0.85 0.21 -7.99
C PRO A 531 0.34 1.31 -8.94
N LEU A 532 -0.88 1.17 -9.46
CA LEU A 532 -1.54 2.16 -10.32
C LEU A 532 -2.31 3.23 -9.52
N LYS A 533 -2.19 3.28 -8.20
CA LYS A 533 -3.04 4.11 -7.32
C LYS A 533 -4.52 3.71 -7.45
N LYS A 534 -4.80 2.41 -7.49
CA LYS A 534 -6.16 1.83 -7.63
C LYS A 534 -6.39 0.76 -6.57
N THR A 535 -7.66 0.51 -6.29
CA THR A 535 -8.12 -0.55 -5.39
C THR A 535 -9.17 -1.42 -6.13
N LEU A 536 -9.69 -2.44 -5.47
CA LEU A 536 -10.83 -3.19 -6.01
C LEU A 536 -12.05 -2.27 -6.23
N PHE A 537 -12.24 -1.28 -5.35
CA PHE A 537 -13.33 -0.32 -5.45
C PHE A 537 -13.20 0.66 -6.63
N SER A 538 -12.02 0.79 -7.22
CA SER A 538 -11.83 1.52 -8.49
C SER A 538 -12.63 0.91 -9.65
N VAL A 539 -13.04 -0.35 -9.51
CA VAL A 539 -13.86 -1.08 -10.47
C VAL A 539 -15.28 -1.31 -9.95
N ILE A 540 -15.43 -1.62 -8.66
CA ILE A 540 -16.75 -1.84 -8.04
C ILE A 540 -17.62 -0.57 -8.16
N ILE A 541 -17.06 0.61 -7.92
CA ILE A 541 -17.81 1.88 -8.04
C ILE A 541 -18.35 2.10 -9.45
N PRO A 542 -17.56 2.03 -10.53
CA PRO A 542 -18.10 2.10 -11.91
C PRO A 542 -19.11 1.01 -12.23
N GLN A 543 -18.98 -0.22 -11.70
CA GLN A 543 -19.99 -1.27 -11.86
C GLN A 543 -21.32 -0.86 -11.22
N HIS A 544 -21.30 -0.35 -9.99
CA HIS A 544 -22.51 0.12 -9.31
C HIS A 544 -23.12 1.34 -10.00
N GLN A 545 -22.30 2.28 -10.50
CA GLN A 545 -22.83 3.40 -11.27
C GLN A 545 -23.51 2.90 -12.56
N GLN A 546 -22.94 1.91 -13.22
CA GLN A 546 -23.54 1.30 -14.43
C GLN A 546 -24.86 0.59 -14.11
N ILE A 547 -24.91 -0.11 -12.97
CA ILE A 547 -26.15 -0.76 -12.47
C ILE A 547 -27.22 0.28 -12.18
N VAL A 548 -26.90 1.35 -11.47
CA VAL A 548 -27.88 2.41 -11.13
C VAL A 548 -28.35 3.14 -12.38
N ASP A 549 -27.45 3.48 -13.30
CA ASP A 549 -27.82 4.11 -14.57
C ASP A 549 -28.77 3.20 -15.39
N TRP A 550 -28.50 1.89 -15.42
CA TRP A 550 -29.39 0.93 -16.08
C TRP A 550 -30.74 0.81 -15.37
N LEU A 551 -30.77 0.67 -14.04
CA LEU A 551 -32.02 0.61 -13.28
C LEU A 551 -32.90 1.82 -13.55
N LYS A 552 -32.32 3.01 -13.67
CA LYS A 552 -33.03 4.25 -14.01
C LYS A 552 -33.65 4.26 -15.43
N THR A 553 -33.23 3.36 -16.32
CA THR A 553 -33.86 3.22 -17.66
C THR A 553 -35.15 2.41 -17.64
N LEU A 554 -35.39 1.62 -16.58
CA LEU A 554 -36.55 0.73 -16.48
C LEU A 554 -37.81 1.52 -16.10
N SER A 555 -38.91 1.33 -16.87
CA SER A 555 -40.13 2.12 -16.71
C SER A 555 -40.82 1.95 -15.36
N TYR A 556 -40.66 0.79 -14.75
CA TYR A 556 -41.23 0.40 -13.46
C TYR A 556 -40.33 0.74 -12.24
N VAL A 557 -39.19 1.37 -12.46
CA VAL A 557 -38.28 1.78 -11.37
C VAL A 557 -38.54 3.25 -10.99
N ASP A 558 -38.66 3.50 -9.70
CA ASP A 558 -38.62 4.85 -9.15
C ASP A 558 -37.17 5.30 -9.04
N LYS A 559 -36.77 6.19 -9.91
CA LYS A 559 -35.37 6.65 -10.08
C LYS A 559 -34.79 7.34 -8.87
N GLU A 560 -35.64 7.96 -8.04
CA GLU A 560 -35.23 8.70 -6.83
C GLU A 560 -35.16 7.80 -5.59
N ARG A 561 -35.67 6.57 -5.67
CA ARG A 561 -35.76 5.64 -4.55
C ARG A 561 -34.96 4.36 -4.81
N ILE A 562 -33.65 4.50 -5.03
CA ILE A 562 -32.72 3.37 -5.18
C ILE A 562 -31.84 3.32 -3.91
N ALA A 563 -32.02 2.29 -3.10
CA ALA A 563 -31.33 2.07 -1.83
C ALA A 563 -30.18 1.06 -1.97
N PHE A 564 -29.22 1.11 -1.04
CA PHE A 564 -28.16 0.11 -0.91
C PHE A 564 -28.25 -0.59 0.44
N TYR A 565 -28.10 -1.93 0.45
CA TYR A 565 -28.05 -2.75 1.65
C TYR A 565 -27.07 -3.91 1.45
N GLY A 566 -26.05 -4.02 2.30
CA GLY A 566 -25.05 -5.08 2.20
C GLY A 566 -24.52 -5.57 3.52
N LEU A 567 -24.18 -6.87 3.57
CA LEU A 567 -23.61 -7.55 4.74
C LEU A 567 -22.14 -7.87 4.52
N SER A 568 -21.31 -7.72 5.59
CA SER A 568 -19.90 -8.11 5.59
C SER A 568 -19.13 -7.31 4.52
N TYR A 569 -18.49 -7.96 3.54
CA TYR A 569 -17.90 -7.22 2.41
C TYR A 569 -18.94 -6.38 1.63
N GLY A 570 -20.23 -6.78 1.65
CA GLY A 570 -21.33 -5.93 1.20
C GLY A 570 -21.52 -4.71 2.11
N GLY A 571 -21.30 -4.85 3.43
CA GLY A 571 -21.23 -3.74 4.39
C GLY A 571 -20.02 -2.84 4.13
N LYS A 572 -18.84 -3.41 3.83
CA LYS A 572 -17.68 -2.65 3.34
C LYS A 572 -18.02 -1.86 2.07
N THR A 573 -18.77 -2.48 1.15
CA THR A 573 -19.25 -1.83 -0.08
C THR A 573 -20.20 -0.68 0.25
N ALA A 574 -21.08 -0.80 1.27
CA ALA A 574 -21.96 0.27 1.75
C ALA A 574 -21.19 1.52 2.24
N MET A 575 -19.94 1.32 2.68
CA MET A 575 -19.06 2.40 3.15
C MET A 575 -18.14 2.96 2.04
N ARG A 576 -18.13 2.41 0.82
CA ARG A 576 -17.29 2.89 -0.31
C ARG A 576 -18.11 3.35 -1.49
N VAL A 577 -19.14 2.61 -1.85
CA VAL A 577 -19.95 2.89 -3.05
C VAL A 577 -20.93 4.04 -2.83
N PRO A 578 -21.88 4.01 -1.86
CA PRO A 578 -22.80 5.12 -1.65
C PRO A 578 -22.14 6.47 -1.30
N PRO A 579 -20.98 6.53 -0.62
CA PRO A 579 -20.23 7.77 -0.49
C PRO A 579 -19.90 8.46 -1.81
N VAL A 580 -19.69 7.70 -2.90
CA VAL A 580 -19.29 8.18 -4.23
C VAL A 580 -20.45 8.18 -5.21
N VAL A 581 -21.24 7.10 -5.28
CA VAL A 581 -22.42 6.95 -6.13
C VAL A 581 -23.62 7.58 -5.41
N THR A 582 -23.78 8.88 -5.60
CA THR A 582 -24.80 9.68 -4.89
C THR A 582 -26.22 9.40 -5.28
N ASP A 583 -26.42 8.64 -6.35
CA ASP A 583 -27.73 8.13 -6.80
C ASP A 583 -28.38 7.13 -5.82
N TYR A 584 -27.60 6.50 -4.95
CA TYR A 584 -28.18 5.75 -3.83
C TYR A 584 -28.79 6.71 -2.81
N CYS A 585 -30.12 6.65 -2.64
CA CYS A 585 -30.85 7.55 -1.75
C CYS A 585 -30.66 7.23 -0.26
N LEU A 586 -30.21 6.04 0.09
CA LEU A 586 -29.84 5.61 1.45
C LEU A 586 -28.83 4.47 1.41
N SER A 587 -28.14 4.20 2.55
CA SER A 587 -27.20 3.10 2.70
C SER A 587 -27.39 2.37 4.03
N ILE A 588 -27.38 1.02 3.98
CA ILE A 588 -27.39 0.16 5.15
C ILE A 588 -26.11 -0.69 5.17
N CYS A 589 -25.33 -0.55 6.25
CA CYS A 589 -24.12 -1.33 6.49
C CYS A 589 -24.41 -2.39 7.56
N SER A 590 -24.49 -3.64 7.16
CA SER A 590 -24.69 -4.78 8.07
C SER A 590 -23.39 -5.52 8.33
N ALA A 591 -23.13 -5.83 9.60
CA ALA A 591 -22.09 -6.71 10.09
C ALA A 591 -20.65 -6.37 9.66
N ASP A 592 -20.35 -5.11 9.32
CA ASP A 592 -19.01 -4.64 8.92
C ASP A 592 -18.62 -3.32 9.60
N PHE A 593 -19.59 -2.49 9.97
CA PHE A 593 -19.33 -1.17 10.55
C PHE A 593 -18.53 -1.26 11.86
N ASN A 594 -17.40 -0.58 11.92
CA ASN A 594 -16.57 -0.50 13.13
C ASN A 594 -15.51 0.62 13.02
N GLU A 595 -14.63 0.71 14.00
CA GLU A 595 -13.39 1.49 13.90
C GLU A 595 -12.44 0.79 12.93
N TRP A 596 -12.56 1.12 11.63
CA TRP A 596 -11.94 0.37 10.54
C TRP A 596 -10.42 0.48 10.54
N VAL A 597 -9.87 1.65 10.88
CA VAL A 597 -8.42 1.87 10.93
C VAL A 597 -7.78 1.04 12.06
N ASP A 598 -8.43 0.97 13.24
CA ASP A 598 -7.97 0.09 14.32
C ASP A 598 -8.01 -1.38 13.88
N LYS A 599 -9.10 -1.79 13.22
CA LYS A 599 -9.23 -3.15 12.70
C LYS A 599 -8.14 -3.54 11.71
N ASN A 600 -7.63 -2.60 10.93
CA ASN A 600 -6.61 -2.88 9.91
C ASN A 600 -5.18 -2.62 10.38
N ALA A 601 -4.97 -1.81 11.41
CA ALA A 601 -3.63 -1.42 11.85
C ALA A 601 -3.24 -1.90 13.25
N SER A 602 -4.20 -2.27 14.10
CA SER A 602 -3.92 -2.69 15.47
C SER A 602 -3.28 -4.09 15.51
N THR A 603 -2.18 -4.22 16.21
CA THR A 603 -1.55 -5.52 16.52
C THR A 603 -2.07 -6.12 17.82
N ARG A 604 -3.00 -5.44 18.50
CA ARG A 604 -3.58 -5.83 19.81
C ARG A 604 -5.06 -6.19 19.73
N ASN A 605 -5.78 -5.66 18.74
CA ASN A 605 -7.20 -5.96 18.57
C ASN A 605 -7.36 -7.43 18.12
N PRO A 606 -8.13 -8.27 18.85
CA PRO A 606 -8.32 -9.69 18.51
C PRO A 606 -9.00 -9.90 17.16
N HIS A 607 -9.77 -8.92 16.68
CA HIS A 607 -10.44 -8.94 15.38
C HIS A 607 -9.62 -8.31 14.25
N SER A 608 -8.33 -7.98 14.50
CA SER A 608 -7.49 -7.29 13.52
C SER A 608 -7.18 -8.14 12.29
N TYR A 609 -7.31 -7.52 11.13
CA TYR A 609 -6.90 -8.13 9.86
C TYR A 609 -5.38 -8.29 9.73
N VAL A 610 -4.57 -7.61 10.55
CA VAL A 610 -3.11 -7.79 10.57
C VAL A 610 -2.73 -9.26 10.71
N ASN A 611 -3.49 -10.02 11.51
CA ASN A 611 -3.24 -11.44 11.80
C ASN A 611 -4.03 -12.41 10.91
N SER A 612 -4.80 -11.92 9.94
CA SER A 612 -5.66 -12.74 9.08
C SER A 612 -5.01 -13.12 7.76
N GLY A 613 -5.70 -13.94 6.95
CA GLY A 613 -5.32 -14.25 5.57
C GLY A 613 -5.69 -13.17 4.55
N GLU A 614 -6.34 -12.10 4.98
CA GLU A 614 -6.94 -11.07 4.12
C GLU A 614 -5.94 -9.95 3.75
N TYR A 615 -4.84 -10.31 3.05
CA TYR A 615 -3.79 -9.35 2.71
C TYR A 615 -4.22 -8.26 1.71
N GLU A 616 -5.34 -8.42 1.06
CA GLU A 616 -5.92 -7.47 0.11
C GLU A 616 -6.89 -6.46 0.73
N ILE A 617 -7.17 -6.58 2.03
CA ILE A 617 -8.18 -5.76 2.71
C ILE A 617 -7.69 -4.33 3.00
N PHE A 618 -6.38 -4.14 3.08
CA PHE A 618 -5.73 -2.89 3.47
C PHE A 618 -5.89 -1.81 2.40
N GLU A 619 -6.12 -0.57 2.86
CA GLU A 619 -6.31 0.60 2.01
C GLU A 619 -5.31 1.69 2.40
N TRP A 620 -4.68 2.31 1.41
CA TRP A 620 -3.60 3.26 1.64
C TRP A 620 -4.05 4.49 2.42
N ASP A 621 -3.37 4.76 3.54
CA ASP A 621 -3.43 6.02 4.31
C ASP A 621 -4.81 6.37 4.87
N LEU A 622 -5.68 5.38 5.14
CA LEU A 622 -6.95 5.64 5.82
C LEU A 622 -6.73 6.25 7.21
N GLY A 623 -5.65 5.88 7.90
CA GLY A 623 -5.29 6.45 9.18
C GLY A 623 -5.22 7.97 9.20
N SER A 624 -4.81 8.59 8.10
CA SER A 624 -4.69 10.05 7.97
C SER A 624 -5.90 10.71 7.31
N THR A 625 -6.82 9.95 6.72
CA THR A 625 -7.86 10.49 5.82
C THR A 625 -9.29 10.15 6.26
N PHE A 626 -9.71 8.90 6.11
CA PHE A 626 -11.09 8.48 6.34
C PHE A 626 -11.16 7.22 7.19
N ASN A 627 -12.02 7.23 8.20
CA ASN A 627 -12.52 6.04 8.86
C ASN A 627 -14.01 5.90 8.55
N TYR A 628 -14.69 4.93 9.11
CA TYR A 628 -16.11 4.70 8.80
C TYR A 628 -17.01 5.87 9.20
N ALA A 629 -16.69 6.62 10.24
CA ALA A 629 -17.44 7.81 10.60
C ALA A 629 -17.31 8.91 9.52
N GLU A 630 -16.11 9.14 8.98
CA GLU A 630 -15.90 10.10 7.90
C GLU A 630 -16.57 9.62 6.60
N MET A 631 -16.50 8.32 6.28
CA MET A 631 -17.19 7.74 5.11
C MET A 631 -18.71 7.86 5.24
N ALA A 632 -19.30 7.62 6.42
CA ALA A 632 -20.71 7.88 6.68
C ALA A 632 -21.04 9.38 6.56
N GLY A 633 -20.09 10.25 6.91
CA GLY A 633 -20.19 11.67 6.64
C GLY A 633 -20.29 12.02 5.15
N LEU A 634 -19.65 11.23 4.25
CA LEU A 634 -19.82 11.39 2.81
C LEU A 634 -21.19 10.89 2.30
N ILE A 635 -21.88 10.02 3.06
CA ILE A 635 -23.26 9.63 2.78
C ILE A 635 -24.25 10.71 3.20
N ALA A 636 -24.00 11.36 4.33
CA ALA A 636 -24.88 12.42 4.86
C ALA A 636 -25.13 13.53 3.81
N PRO A 637 -26.36 14.10 3.73
CA PRO A 637 -27.50 13.99 4.64
C PRO A 637 -28.46 12.83 4.33
N ARG A 638 -28.12 11.94 3.39
CA ARG A 638 -28.94 10.77 3.04
C ARG A 638 -29.05 9.81 4.23
N PRO A 639 -30.17 9.09 4.41
CA PRO A 639 -30.34 8.14 5.49
C PRO A 639 -29.23 7.06 5.52
N PHE A 640 -28.74 6.76 6.73
CA PHE A 640 -27.71 5.76 6.97
C PHE A 640 -28.07 4.90 8.17
N MET A 641 -27.93 3.58 8.02
CA MET A 641 -28.19 2.63 9.10
C MET A 641 -27.09 1.60 9.25
N VAL A 642 -26.81 1.22 10.48
CA VAL A 642 -25.96 0.08 10.83
C VAL A 642 -26.82 -1.04 11.42
N GLU A 643 -26.57 -2.27 11.01
CA GLU A 643 -27.16 -3.47 11.60
C GLU A 643 -26.05 -4.32 12.21
N ARG A 644 -26.16 -4.66 13.51
CA ARG A 644 -25.08 -5.29 14.27
C ARG A 644 -25.58 -6.37 15.22
N GLY A 645 -25.09 -7.61 15.04
CA GLY A 645 -25.30 -8.71 15.99
C GLY A 645 -24.25 -8.70 17.11
N HIS A 646 -24.67 -8.89 18.36
CA HIS A 646 -23.78 -8.87 19.53
C HIS A 646 -22.68 -9.97 19.48
N TYR A 647 -22.99 -11.11 18.87
CA TYR A 647 -22.05 -12.24 18.73
C TYR A 647 -21.34 -12.28 17.38
N ASP A 648 -21.33 -11.19 16.67
CA ASP A 648 -20.59 -11.07 15.40
C ASP A 648 -19.09 -11.02 15.68
N GLY A 649 -18.37 -12.07 15.29
CA GLY A 649 -16.93 -12.21 15.51
C GLY A 649 -16.02 -11.29 14.70
N VAL A 650 -16.59 -10.38 13.92
CA VAL A 650 -15.82 -9.50 13.01
C VAL A 650 -15.32 -8.23 13.72
N ALA A 651 -16.03 -7.76 14.75
CA ALA A 651 -15.65 -6.60 15.56
C ALA A 651 -16.15 -6.76 16.99
N SER A 652 -15.72 -5.91 17.92
CA SER A 652 -16.36 -5.76 19.24
C SER A 652 -17.44 -4.69 19.20
N ASP A 653 -18.44 -4.80 20.07
CA ASP A 653 -19.52 -3.80 20.18
C ASP A 653 -18.97 -2.43 20.58
N GLU A 654 -17.90 -2.38 21.39
CA GLU A 654 -17.27 -1.15 21.83
C GLU A 654 -16.69 -0.35 20.67
N THR A 655 -15.99 -1.01 19.74
CA THR A 655 -15.41 -0.33 18.57
C THR A 655 -16.47 0.14 17.58
N VAL A 656 -17.55 -0.65 17.43
CA VAL A 656 -18.74 -0.27 16.64
C VAL A 656 -19.44 0.93 17.28
N GLY A 657 -19.75 0.85 18.58
CA GLY A 657 -20.43 1.90 19.34
C GLY A 657 -19.65 3.21 19.36
N TRP A 658 -18.32 3.12 19.55
CA TRP A 658 -17.42 4.28 19.51
C TRP A 658 -17.46 4.99 18.15
N GLU A 659 -17.36 4.24 17.07
CA GLU A 659 -17.34 4.84 15.73
C GLU A 659 -18.73 5.37 15.34
N PHE A 660 -19.81 4.64 15.68
CA PHE A 660 -21.17 5.08 15.41
C PHE A 660 -21.58 6.32 16.20
N ALA A 661 -21.06 6.51 17.41
CA ALA A 661 -21.32 7.72 18.20
C ALA A 661 -20.91 9.00 17.47
N LYS A 662 -19.82 8.96 16.68
CA LYS A 662 -19.35 10.08 15.84
C LYS A 662 -20.33 10.36 14.70
N VAL A 663 -20.85 9.32 14.04
CA VAL A 663 -21.86 9.42 12.97
C VAL A 663 -23.14 10.03 13.53
N ARG A 664 -23.62 9.50 14.66
CA ARG A 664 -24.82 10.01 15.35
C ARG A 664 -24.66 11.48 15.74
N PHE A 665 -23.49 11.87 16.24
CA PHE A 665 -23.21 13.25 16.57
C PHE A 665 -23.24 14.17 15.34
N LEU A 666 -22.72 13.71 14.20
CA LEU A 666 -22.81 14.47 12.95
C LEU A 666 -24.26 14.66 12.51
N TYR A 667 -25.02 13.57 12.37
CA TYR A 667 -26.39 13.63 11.89
C TYR A 667 -27.32 14.38 12.86
N GLN A 668 -27.41 13.91 14.09
CA GLN A 668 -28.39 14.40 15.08
C GLN A 668 -27.91 15.66 15.80
N GLY A 669 -26.64 15.68 16.20
CA GLY A 669 -26.06 16.77 16.98
C GLY A 669 -25.77 18.02 16.14
N LYS A 670 -25.08 17.87 15.02
CA LYS A 670 -24.64 18.98 14.17
C LYS A 670 -25.67 19.35 13.09
N LEU A 671 -26.08 18.39 12.26
CA LEU A 671 -26.96 18.62 11.11
C LEU A 671 -28.46 18.63 11.47
N LYS A 672 -28.84 18.23 12.69
CA LYS A 672 -30.22 18.18 13.19
C LYS A 672 -31.13 17.20 12.42
N LEU A 673 -30.56 16.17 11.81
CA LEU A 673 -31.23 15.14 11.03
C LEU A 673 -31.54 13.91 11.94
N LYS A 674 -32.50 14.06 12.87
CA LYS A 674 -32.74 13.09 13.94
C LYS A 674 -33.12 11.69 13.46
N ASP A 675 -33.89 11.59 12.38
CA ASP A 675 -34.49 10.34 11.93
C ASP A 675 -33.72 9.67 10.78
N ARG A 676 -32.54 10.23 10.39
CA ARG A 676 -31.78 9.75 9.24
C ARG A 676 -30.56 8.90 9.58
N CYS A 677 -30.31 8.63 10.88
CA CYS A 677 -29.16 7.83 11.32
C CYS A 677 -29.58 6.93 12.46
N GLU A 678 -29.48 5.61 12.26
CA GLU A 678 -29.89 4.58 13.22
C GLU A 678 -28.85 3.45 13.28
N ILE A 679 -28.83 2.73 14.43
CA ILE A 679 -28.16 1.46 14.60
C ILE A 679 -29.12 0.48 15.24
N GLU A 680 -29.24 -0.71 14.66
CA GLU A 680 -29.91 -1.84 15.26
C GLU A 680 -28.89 -2.77 15.92
N TRP A 681 -29.04 -3.00 17.19
CA TRP A 681 -28.35 -4.03 17.94
C TRP A 681 -29.28 -5.21 18.12
N PHE A 682 -28.83 -6.42 17.79
CA PHE A 682 -29.65 -7.63 17.96
C PHE A 682 -28.85 -8.77 18.58
N ASP A 683 -29.57 -9.65 19.25
CA ASP A 683 -29.02 -10.87 19.82
C ASP A 683 -28.83 -11.91 18.71
N GLY A 684 -27.65 -11.91 18.09
CA GLY A 684 -27.33 -12.79 16.98
C GLY A 684 -25.89 -12.69 16.50
N PRO A 685 -25.48 -13.62 15.61
CA PRO A 685 -24.13 -13.69 15.04
C PRO A 685 -23.94 -12.74 13.83
N HIS A 686 -22.94 -13.03 13.01
CA HIS A 686 -22.63 -12.37 11.73
C HIS A 686 -23.70 -12.72 10.68
N THR A 687 -24.84 -12.02 10.69
CA THR A 687 -26.00 -12.33 9.84
C THR A 687 -26.89 -11.12 9.60
N ILE A 688 -27.74 -11.20 8.58
CA ILE A 688 -28.87 -10.28 8.36
C ILE A 688 -29.93 -10.58 9.44
N ASN A 689 -30.36 -9.60 10.23
CA ASN A 689 -31.50 -9.68 11.12
C ASN A 689 -32.80 -9.33 10.39
N GLY A 690 -32.78 -8.31 9.55
CA GLY A 690 -33.90 -7.93 8.67
C GLY A 690 -35.10 -7.29 9.39
N LYS A 691 -35.00 -7.01 10.72
CA LYS A 691 -36.13 -6.41 11.47
C LYS A 691 -36.10 -4.87 11.35
N GLY A 692 -35.19 -4.23 12.03
CA GLY A 692 -35.04 -2.77 11.97
C GLY A 692 -34.65 -2.26 10.60
N THR A 693 -33.83 -3.00 9.85
CA THR A 693 -33.42 -2.63 8.49
C THR A 693 -34.59 -2.62 7.50
N TYR A 694 -35.51 -3.58 7.56
CA TYR A 694 -36.70 -3.56 6.70
C TYR A 694 -37.64 -2.40 7.07
N ASP A 695 -37.83 -2.14 8.37
CA ASP A 695 -38.60 -0.98 8.83
C ASP A 695 -37.98 0.34 8.39
N PHE A 696 -36.66 0.45 8.43
CA PHE A 696 -35.89 1.61 7.94
C PHE A 696 -36.11 1.82 6.42
N LEU A 697 -36.06 0.75 5.62
CA LEU A 697 -36.34 0.78 4.19
C LEU A 697 -37.76 1.25 3.90
N HIS A 698 -38.78 0.66 4.56
CA HIS A 698 -40.18 1.05 4.37
C HIS A 698 -40.40 2.53 4.68
N ARG A 699 -39.80 3.03 5.78
CA ARG A 699 -39.94 4.41 6.22
C ARG A 699 -39.24 5.40 5.25
N HIS A 700 -38.01 5.17 4.92
CA HIS A 700 -37.22 6.11 4.14
C HIS A 700 -37.45 6.03 2.63
N LEU A 701 -37.92 4.88 2.12
CA LEU A 701 -38.37 4.76 0.74
C LEU A 701 -39.86 5.07 0.56
N ASN A 702 -40.55 5.48 1.64
CA ASN A 702 -41.97 5.74 1.63
C ASN A 702 -42.75 4.61 0.91
N TRP A 703 -42.50 3.37 1.34
CA TRP A 703 -43.12 2.16 0.76
C TRP A 703 -43.92 1.42 1.82
N PRO A 704 -45.20 1.11 1.57
CA PRO A 704 -46.07 0.53 2.58
C PRO A 704 -45.57 -0.87 3.03
N LYS A 705 -45.72 -1.19 4.32
CA LYS A 705 -45.53 -2.56 4.83
C LYS A 705 -46.66 -3.43 4.25
N ARG A 706 -46.29 -4.56 3.66
CA ARG A 706 -47.23 -5.55 3.09
C ARG A 706 -47.13 -6.85 3.85
#